data_5ecad976912e67a1396874b63b1e747e
#
_entry.id   5ecad976912e67a1396874b63b1e747e
#
_cell.length_a   1.000
_cell.length_b   1.000
_cell.length_c   1.000
_cell.angle_alpha   90.00
_cell.angle_beta   90.00
_cell.angle_gamma   90.00
#
_symmetry.space_group_name_H-M   'P 1'
#
loop_
_entity.id
_entity.type
_entity.pdbx_description
1 polymer ?
#
loop_
_entity_poly.entity_id
_entity_poly.type
_entity_poly.pdbx_seq_one_letter_code
_entity_poly.pdbx_strand_id
1 'polypeptide(L)'
;MAKSLVIVESPAKADTLAKFLGKDFSVRACYGHVRDLPRKGISIDRAKGYEPSYEVLPGKERVLAELKKAGKGAGTVFLAADPDREGEAICWHLREVLRPALPAAEFRRAEFQEITKSAVTRAVAHPGKIDMNRVGAQQARRIIDRLVGYEVSDLLWSKVWRGLSAGRVQTVALRIVVERETEREKFVAVPYFSVPCTLEKQDVSFPARVVLWHGEKLRFDGTDPRLATREAAEAVVAHVRSSALRVLSVEAKERKSVPPPPFTTSKLQQAAARVLGFTVRRTMQVAQRLYEGKALGERGTVGLITYMRTDSTRTAEEALVAVRETIRRVWGEAAVNPEVRRFRQKKGAQDAHEAIRPTSMDLPPEAVTRFLTSDELKLYRLVWTRFVSSQMSPSVSEITTVDIEARVDGRDEVAGLRATGTVLKDAGWLRAHGEAADETPEEGNGNGIGDDAENGKGRLPQIGEGETLGLVSAEAEGHETQPPPRFGEASLVKFLEENGIGRPSTYAEILRKIEDRAYVRKKDRRFIPTPLGRLVVDLMLEGFDDFFETGYTARMEEELDEVEEGSLDWRKALAEFDGKFVKDRERARKKMVSLKAGLPLAEVRKTFVHFRLPNDPGDTCPKSGDALKLRMGKAGLFIACAGYPKCDFTQDIPEVEEDEIDASDLEGQTCDDCGSPMKLRTGRSGSAFLGCTAYPACRNTVPVRVAGGKAEARPDVPTGESCPDCGKPLVTKHGRYGDYVACSGWPACRYRPPKPVITTGVACPECRTGEILVRRGRFGPFYGCSNYPKCPRNFRARPVPKACPSCGTPYLLVRDRKAGAFFVCEKEGCGFDAPAQDLELFTPVTKVPEGALTAATGAGATAPAPKRSARTKAPRGAGGKPRKKKG
;
A
#
# COMPACT_ATOMS: atom_id res chain seq x y z
N MET A 1 39.68 21.42 -8.13
CA MET A 1 38.53 21.39 -7.23
C MET A 1 37.29 21.69 -8.07
N ALA A 2 36.16 21.03 -7.79
CA ALA A 2 34.91 21.31 -8.50
C ALA A 2 34.46 22.73 -8.21
N LYS A 3 34.06 23.46 -9.25
CA LYS A 3 33.65 24.86 -9.15
C LYS A 3 32.26 25.04 -8.52
N SER A 4 31.46 23.98 -8.52
CA SER A 4 30.07 24.00 -8.01
C SER A 4 29.74 22.73 -7.24
N LEU A 5 28.87 22.85 -6.21
CA LEU A 5 28.29 21.73 -5.49
C LEU A 5 26.82 21.57 -5.90
N VAL A 6 26.39 20.36 -6.25
CA VAL A 6 24.98 20.02 -6.47
C VAL A 6 24.51 19.07 -5.37
N ILE A 7 23.43 19.41 -4.69
CA ILE A 7 22.87 18.62 -3.61
C ILE A 7 21.50 18.09 -4.02
N VAL A 8 21.34 16.76 -3.97
CA VAL A 8 20.11 16.02 -4.28
C VAL A 8 19.66 15.19 -3.09
N GLU A 9 18.44 14.65 -3.12
CA GLU A 9 17.87 13.90 -2.00
C GLU A 9 18.42 12.48 -1.86
N SER A 10 18.71 11.80 -2.96
CA SER A 10 19.06 10.38 -2.93
C SER A 10 20.41 10.08 -3.62
N PRO A 11 21.12 9.01 -3.16
CA PRO A 11 22.35 8.56 -3.81
C PRO A 11 22.14 8.20 -5.29
N ALA A 12 20.99 7.59 -5.63
CA ALA A 12 20.68 7.20 -7.00
C ALA A 12 20.64 8.42 -7.94
N LYS A 13 19.98 9.51 -7.50
CA LYS A 13 20.00 10.81 -8.22
C LYS A 13 21.43 11.36 -8.30
N ALA A 14 22.20 11.33 -7.21
CA ALA A 14 23.56 11.85 -7.21
C ALA A 14 24.43 11.14 -8.24
N ASP A 15 24.35 9.80 -8.31
CA ASP A 15 25.09 8.99 -9.26
C ASP A 15 24.67 9.28 -10.72
N THR A 16 23.39 9.57 -10.95
CA THR A 16 22.85 9.89 -12.27
C THR A 16 23.30 11.29 -12.71
N LEU A 17 23.08 12.30 -11.87
CA LEU A 17 23.43 13.70 -12.19
C LEU A 17 24.93 13.90 -12.35
N ALA A 18 25.77 13.21 -11.56
CA ALA A 18 27.22 13.30 -11.68
C ALA A 18 27.73 12.90 -13.08
N LYS A 19 27.05 11.93 -13.73
CA LYS A 19 27.38 11.51 -15.10
C LYS A 19 26.97 12.54 -16.15
N PHE A 20 25.92 13.32 -15.88
CA PHE A 20 25.43 14.34 -16.80
C PHE A 20 26.22 15.64 -16.73
N LEU A 21 26.61 16.07 -15.53
CA LEU A 21 27.20 17.39 -15.26
C LEU A 21 28.73 17.43 -15.39
N GLY A 22 29.40 16.28 -15.32
CA GLY A 22 30.85 16.21 -15.51
C GLY A 22 31.69 16.67 -14.30
N LYS A 23 33.01 16.93 -14.56
CA LYS A 23 34.01 17.10 -13.50
C LYS A 23 33.97 18.48 -12.81
N ASP A 24 33.30 19.47 -13.39
CA ASP A 24 33.16 20.80 -12.78
C ASP A 24 32.14 20.85 -11.64
N PHE A 25 31.36 19.80 -11.49
CA PHE A 25 30.34 19.68 -10.45
C PHE A 25 30.63 18.54 -9.47
N SER A 26 30.58 18.85 -8.18
CA SER A 26 30.57 17.85 -7.12
C SER A 26 29.11 17.51 -6.75
N VAL A 27 28.59 16.38 -7.17
CA VAL A 27 27.21 15.98 -6.82
C VAL A 27 27.20 15.15 -5.54
N ARG A 28 26.34 15.49 -4.60
CA ARG A 28 26.20 14.81 -3.29
C ARG A 28 24.74 14.62 -2.91
N ALA A 29 24.45 13.57 -2.14
CA ALA A 29 23.13 13.29 -1.60
C ALA A 29 22.99 13.76 -0.13
N CYS A 30 21.85 14.38 0.21
CA CYS A 30 21.49 14.73 1.60
C CYS A 30 20.68 13.64 2.31
N TYR A 31 20.19 12.65 1.57
CA TYR A 31 19.35 11.55 2.08
C TYR A 31 18.01 12.02 2.66
N GLY A 32 17.36 13.02 2.03
CA GLY A 32 16.12 13.65 2.46
C GLY A 32 16.33 14.72 3.52
N HIS A 33 15.33 14.98 4.37
CA HIS A 33 15.41 16.04 5.40
C HIS A 33 16.66 15.93 6.25
N VAL A 34 17.33 17.07 6.47
CA VAL A 34 18.52 17.19 7.32
C VAL A 34 18.20 17.73 8.71
N ARG A 35 17.11 18.52 8.85
CA ARG A 35 16.57 19.00 10.13
C ARG A 35 15.04 18.90 10.13
N ASP A 36 14.46 18.81 11.32
CA ASP A 36 13.00 18.74 11.52
C ASP A 36 12.69 19.23 12.94
N LEU A 37 11.39 19.35 13.27
CA LEU A 37 10.94 19.60 14.64
C LEU A 37 11.41 18.48 15.58
N PRO A 38 11.84 18.75 16.79
CA PRO A 38 12.23 17.77 17.79
C PRO A 38 11.20 16.64 17.95
N ARG A 39 11.69 15.43 18.22
CA ARG A 39 10.79 14.27 18.40
C ARG A 39 9.93 14.36 19.66
N LYS A 40 10.32 15.16 20.63
CA LYS A 40 9.59 15.36 21.90
C LYS A 40 9.12 16.81 21.99
N GLY A 41 7.90 16.98 22.46
CA GLY A 41 7.30 18.30 22.60
C GLY A 41 6.71 18.85 21.29
N ILE A 42 6.03 19.96 21.38
CA ILE A 42 5.40 20.66 20.26
C ILE A 42 6.45 21.44 19.48
N SER A 43 7.35 22.13 20.17
CA SER A 43 8.48 22.92 19.62
C SER A 43 8.05 24.00 18.62
N ILE A 44 6.90 24.63 18.88
CA ILE A 44 6.30 25.71 18.10
C ILE A 44 5.92 26.83 19.07
N ASP A 45 6.44 28.04 18.86
CA ASP A 45 6.13 29.21 19.68
C ASP A 45 4.94 29.97 19.10
N ARG A 46 3.75 29.73 19.68
CA ARG A 46 2.50 30.39 19.26
C ARG A 46 2.56 31.93 19.46
N ALA A 47 3.26 32.41 20.51
CA ALA A 47 3.34 33.81 20.81
C ALA A 47 4.26 34.58 19.83
N LYS A 48 5.20 33.87 19.19
CA LYS A 48 6.09 34.43 18.17
C LYS A 48 5.62 34.07 16.72
N GLY A 49 4.32 34.08 16.49
CA GLY A 49 3.77 33.81 15.15
C GLY A 49 4.06 32.39 14.64
N TYR A 50 3.93 31.38 15.50
CA TYR A 50 4.13 29.97 15.20
C TYR A 50 5.55 29.60 14.79
N GLU A 51 6.57 30.32 15.32
CA GLU A 51 7.95 30.06 15.00
C GLU A 51 8.36 28.63 15.40
N PRO A 52 8.79 27.78 14.43
CA PRO A 52 9.20 26.41 14.73
C PRO A 52 10.66 26.34 15.16
N SER A 53 10.93 25.59 16.24
CA SER A 53 12.28 25.27 16.67
C SER A 53 12.77 24.00 15.98
N TYR A 54 13.69 24.15 15.03
CA TYR A 54 14.23 23.01 14.27
C TYR A 54 15.55 22.49 14.87
N GLU A 55 15.72 21.16 14.85
CA GLU A 55 16.98 20.50 15.21
C GLU A 55 17.51 19.64 14.05
N VAL A 56 18.83 19.44 13.99
CA VAL A 56 19.44 18.49 13.05
C VAL A 56 18.99 17.07 13.41
N LEU A 57 18.50 16.34 12.43
CA LEU A 57 18.02 14.98 12.65
C LEU A 57 19.16 14.05 13.07
N PRO A 58 18.97 13.18 14.09
CA PRO A 58 19.98 12.22 14.52
C PRO A 58 20.51 11.37 13.38
N GLY A 59 21.85 11.33 13.23
CA GLY A 59 22.55 10.62 12.17
C GLY A 59 22.74 11.42 10.88
N LYS A 60 22.33 12.69 10.85
CA LYS A 60 22.58 13.62 9.72
C LYS A 60 23.84 14.46 9.90
N GLU A 61 24.42 14.47 11.07
CA GLU A 61 25.63 15.25 11.40
C GLU A 61 26.78 14.93 10.45
N ARG A 62 26.99 13.64 10.17
CA ARG A 62 28.02 13.17 9.24
C ARG A 62 27.76 13.63 7.81
N VAL A 63 26.51 13.51 7.34
CA VAL A 63 26.08 13.95 6.01
C VAL A 63 26.33 15.45 5.84
N LEU A 64 25.93 16.26 6.84
CA LEU A 64 26.17 17.69 6.82
C LEU A 64 27.67 18.05 6.85
N ALA A 65 28.48 17.32 7.61
CA ALA A 65 29.93 17.50 7.59
C ALA A 65 30.54 17.21 6.22
N GLU A 66 30.09 16.14 5.55
CA GLU A 66 30.50 15.78 4.19
C GLU A 66 30.07 16.86 3.17
N LEU A 67 28.83 17.39 3.28
CA LEU A 67 28.33 18.46 2.42
C LEU A 67 29.11 19.77 2.64
N LYS A 68 29.39 20.16 3.89
CA LYS A 68 30.21 21.33 4.22
C LYS A 68 31.62 21.19 3.65
N LYS A 69 32.23 20.00 3.75
CA LYS A 69 33.55 19.72 3.17
C LYS A 69 33.53 19.82 1.65
N ALA A 70 32.51 19.23 0.99
CA ALA A 70 32.37 19.25 -0.46
C ALA A 70 32.09 20.66 -1.02
N GLY A 71 31.45 21.53 -0.23
CA GLY A 71 31.14 22.91 -0.61
C GLY A 71 32.26 23.91 -0.36
N LYS A 72 33.33 23.52 0.34
CA LYS A 72 34.48 24.43 0.56
C LYS A 72 35.11 24.82 -0.79
N GLY A 73 35.11 26.13 -1.08
CA GLY A 73 35.66 26.69 -2.33
C GLY A 73 34.72 26.58 -3.53
N ALA A 74 33.50 26.10 -3.36
CA ALA A 74 32.47 26.18 -4.40
C ALA A 74 31.93 27.60 -4.49
N GLY A 75 31.87 28.18 -5.71
CA GLY A 75 31.25 29.49 -5.94
C GLY A 75 29.71 29.40 -5.89
N THR A 76 29.16 28.28 -6.34
CA THR A 76 27.70 28.06 -6.34
C THR A 76 27.33 26.70 -5.73
N VAL A 77 26.28 26.69 -4.93
CA VAL A 77 25.63 25.50 -4.40
C VAL A 77 24.24 25.39 -4.99
N PHE A 78 24.07 24.40 -5.88
CA PHE A 78 22.80 24.09 -6.49
C PHE A 78 22.01 23.13 -5.58
N LEU A 79 20.80 23.52 -5.23
CA LEU A 79 19.85 22.74 -4.46
C LEU A 79 18.86 22.09 -5.42
N ALA A 80 19.03 20.78 -5.65
CA ALA A 80 18.35 20.04 -6.70
C ALA A 80 17.45 18.91 -6.15
N ALA A 81 16.69 19.25 -5.11
CA ALA A 81 15.65 18.36 -4.59
C ALA A 81 14.42 18.29 -5.51
N ASP A 82 13.48 17.38 -5.23
CA ASP A 82 12.27 17.17 -6.04
C ASP A 82 11.47 18.48 -6.24
N PRO A 83 10.68 18.57 -7.32
CA PRO A 83 9.94 19.78 -7.66
C PRO A 83 8.60 19.90 -6.91
N ASP A 84 8.54 19.44 -5.64
CA ASP A 84 7.36 19.57 -4.79
C ASP A 84 7.68 20.42 -3.53
N ARG A 85 6.62 20.77 -2.76
CA ARG A 85 6.78 21.57 -1.52
C ARG A 85 7.69 20.92 -0.48
N GLU A 86 7.81 19.58 -0.48
CA GLU A 86 8.70 18.84 0.41
C GLU A 86 10.16 19.02 -0.01
N GLY A 87 10.45 18.91 -1.32
CA GLY A 87 11.79 19.18 -1.87
C GLY A 87 12.21 20.62 -1.69
N GLU A 88 11.27 21.59 -1.79
CA GLU A 88 11.54 23.00 -1.56
C GLU A 88 11.92 23.28 -0.10
N ALA A 89 11.21 22.64 0.85
CA ALA A 89 11.55 22.72 2.26
C ALA A 89 12.91 22.09 2.57
N ILE A 90 13.25 20.96 1.92
CA ILE A 90 14.58 20.32 2.03
C ILE A 90 15.66 21.30 1.55
N CYS A 91 15.46 21.95 0.41
CA CYS A 91 16.36 22.96 -0.13
C CYS A 91 16.57 24.13 0.83
N TRP A 92 15.48 24.66 1.38
CA TRP A 92 15.52 25.72 2.37
C TRP A 92 16.29 25.30 3.63
N HIS A 93 15.99 24.13 4.21
CA HIS A 93 16.70 23.60 5.37
C HIS A 93 18.20 23.40 5.11
N LEU A 94 18.58 22.92 3.93
CA LEU A 94 19.98 22.79 3.54
C LEU A 94 20.68 24.14 3.46
N ARG A 95 20.05 25.15 2.85
CA ARG A 95 20.57 26.51 2.80
C ARG A 95 20.85 27.08 4.20
N GLU A 96 19.87 26.98 5.08
CA GLU A 96 19.99 27.50 6.45
C GLU A 96 21.12 26.84 7.25
N VAL A 97 21.36 25.55 7.07
CA VAL A 97 22.41 24.81 7.80
C VAL A 97 23.81 24.97 7.16
N LEU A 98 23.86 25.15 5.85
CA LEU A 98 25.15 25.21 5.13
C LEU A 98 25.67 26.63 4.99
N ARG A 99 24.82 27.66 4.90
CA ARG A 99 25.18 29.06 4.68
C ARG A 99 26.22 29.60 5.70
N PRO A 100 26.11 29.33 7.02
CA PRO A 100 27.12 29.77 7.99
C PRO A 100 28.52 29.19 7.74
N ALA A 101 28.59 27.98 7.15
CA ALA A 101 29.87 27.30 6.85
C ALA A 101 30.40 27.61 5.43
N LEU A 102 29.56 28.17 4.57
CA LEU A 102 29.84 28.47 3.16
C LEU A 102 29.37 29.90 2.82
N PRO A 103 29.87 30.93 3.53
CA PRO A 103 29.37 32.32 3.44
C PRO A 103 29.59 32.95 2.04
N ALA A 104 30.63 32.52 1.32
CA ALA A 104 30.97 33.03 -0.02
C ALA A 104 30.20 32.29 -1.16
N ALA A 105 29.50 31.19 -0.86
CA ALA A 105 28.80 30.42 -1.88
C ALA A 105 27.41 31.02 -2.16
N GLU A 106 27.05 31.10 -3.43
CA GLU A 106 25.72 31.46 -3.86
C GLU A 106 24.84 30.20 -3.87
N PHE A 107 23.67 30.24 -3.21
CA PHE A 107 22.70 29.14 -3.18
C PHE A 107 21.63 29.37 -4.24
N ARG A 108 21.50 28.43 -5.17
CA ARG A 108 20.56 28.47 -6.29
C ARG A 108 19.69 27.22 -6.31
N ARG A 109 18.43 27.34 -6.74
CA ARG A 109 17.49 26.25 -6.92
C ARG A 109 17.59 25.71 -8.35
N ALA A 110 17.91 24.41 -8.51
CA ALA A 110 17.84 23.72 -9.79
C ALA A 110 16.64 22.77 -9.78
N GLU A 111 15.61 23.08 -10.57
CA GLU A 111 14.35 22.33 -10.61
C GLU A 111 14.16 21.65 -11.95
N PHE A 112 13.77 20.38 -11.95
CA PHE A 112 13.51 19.57 -13.16
C PHE A 112 12.44 18.52 -12.88
N GLN A 113 11.57 18.31 -13.90
CA GLN A 113 10.46 17.35 -13.82
C GLN A 113 10.88 15.93 -14.24
N GLU A 114 12.03 15.79 -14.90
CA GLU A 114 12.58 14.51 -15.37
C GLU A 114 14.10 14.47 -15.22
N ILE A 115 14.63 13.27 -15.00
CA ILE A 115 16.08 13.09 -14.83
C ILE A 115 16.68 12.63 -16.17
N THR A 116 16.71 13.58 -17.10
CA THR A 116 17.41 13.47 -18.40
C THR A 116 18.59 14.44 -18.45
N LYS A 117 19.56 14.18 -19.32
CA LYS A 117 20.74 15.05 -19.46
C LYS A 117 20.32 16.47 -19.87
N SER A 118 19.37 16.59 -20.78
CA SER A 118 18.88 17.89 -21.27
C SER A 118 18.19 18.70 -20.18
N ALA A 119 17.26 18.07 -19.43
CA ALA A 119 16.52 18.75 -18.38
C ALA A 119 17.43 19.18 -17.22
N VAL A 120 18.34 18.31 -16.77
CA VAL A 120 19.29 18.61 -15.69
C VAL A 120 20.28 19.71 -16.11
N THR A 121 20.82 19.67 -17.32
CA THR A 121 21.75 20.72 -17.83
C THR A 121 21.04 22.05 -17.93
N ARG A 122 19.81 22.10 -18.43
CA ARG A 122 18.98 23.30 -18.52
C ARG A 122 18.70 23.90 -17.15
N ALA A 123 18.32 23.07 -16.16
CA ALA A 123 18.05 23.52 -14.81
C ALA A 123 19.26 24.12 -14.08
N VAL A 124 20.47 23.58 -14.35
CA VAL A 124 21.71 24.13 -13.79
C VAL A 124 22.16 25.39 -14.56
N ALA A 125 21.88 25.49 -15.86
CA ALA A 125 22.18 26.68 -16.65
C ALA A 125 21.25 27.87 -16.33
N HIS A 126 20.01 27.59 -15.96
CA HIS A 126 19.00 28.61 -15.62
C HIS A 126 18.40 28.35 -14.23
N PRO A 127 19.20 28.46 -13.15
CA PRO A 127 18.74 28.16 -11.82
C PRO A 127 17.86 29.28 -11.26
N GLY A 128 16.82 28.89 -10.54
CA GLY A 128 15.94 29.80 -9.81
C GLY A 128 16.40 30.13 -8.40
N LYS A 129 15.49 30.72 -7.65
CA LYS A 129 15.60 30.94 -6.21
C LYS A 129 14.69 29.93 -5.50
N ILE A 130 14.94 29.68 -4.22
CA ILE A 130 14.02 28.91 -3.36
C ILE A 130 12.69 29.66 -3.28
N ASP A 131 11.61 28.99 -3.58
CA ASP A 131 10.25 29.50 -3.48
C ASP A 131 9.80 29.50 -2.01
N MET A 132 9.69 30.68 -1.42
CA MET A 132 9.33 30.83 0.00
C MET A 132 7.86 30.60 0.26
N ASN A 133 6.98 30.67 -0.74
CA ASN A 133 5.57 30.32 -0.60
C ASN A 133 5.41 28.79 -0.47
N ARG A 134 6.09 28.01 -1.30
CA ARG A 134 6.15 26.54 -1.17
C ARG A 134 6.75 26.11 0.17
N VAL A 135 7.82 26.79 0.63
CA VAL A 135 8.39 26.56 1.97
C VAL A 135 7.36 26.88 3.04
N GLY A 136 6.65 28.01 2.94
CA GLY A 136 5.60 28.41 3.87
C GLY A 136 4.45 27.40 3.94
N ALA A 137 3.99 26.91 2.80
CA ALA A 137 2.94 25.88 2.71
C ALA A 137 3.36 24.56 3.38
N GLN A 138 4.61 24.13 3.15
CA GLN A 138 5.14 22.93 3.82
C GLN A 138 5.29 23.15 5.34
N GLN A 139 5.78 24.31 5.78
CA GLN A 139 5.90 24.66 7.19
C GLN A 139 4.53 24.70 7.87
N ALA A 140 3.54 25.38 7.27
CA ALA A 140 2.18 25.42 7.79
C ALA A 140 1.61 24.02 7.96
N ARG A 141 1.68 23.19 6.93
CA ARG A 141 1.27 21.78 7.00
C ARG A 141 1.97 21.02 8.12
N ARG A 142 3.31 21.15 8.21
CA ARG A 142 4.12 20.47 9.22
C ARG A 142 3.73 20.88 10.65
N ILE A 143 3.44 22.18 10.85
CA ILE A 143 3.02 22.75 12.12
C ILE A 143 1.62 22.25 12.48
N ILE A 144 0.65 22.32 11.56
CA ILE A 144 -0.71 21.80 11.76
C ILE A 144 -0.67 20.33 12.15
N ASP A 145 0.04 19.50 11.37
CA ASP A 145 0.16 18.07 11.63
C ASP A 145 0.85 17.77 12.96
N ARG A 146 1.76 18.65 13.41
CA ARG A 146 2.40 18.57 14.74
C ARG A 146 1.41 18.92 15.86
N LEU A 147 0.70 20.03 15.75
CA LEU A 147 -0.28 20.47 16.74
C LEU A 147 -1.38 19.43 16.92
N VAL A 148 -2.05 19.04 15.81
CA VAL A 148 -3.11 18.03 15.84
C VAL A 148 -2.57 16.68 16.32
N GLY A 149 -1.49 16.21 15.73
CA GLY A 149 -0.94 14.89 16.04
C GLY A 149 -0.49 14.72 17.48
N TYR A 150 -0.01 15.77 18.12
CA TYR A 150 0.43 15.71 19.52
C TYR A 150 -0.71 15.98 20.49
N GLU A 151 -1.46 17.07 20.28
CA GLU A 151 -2.47 17.49 21.26
C GLU A 151 -3.70 16.59 21.25
N VAL A 152 -4.14 16.08 20.09
CA VAL A 152 -5.23 15.12 20.01
C VAL A 152 -4.79 13.72 20.49
N SER A 153 -3.55 13.30 20.16
CA SER A 153 -3.04 12.03 20.68
C SER A 153 -2.85 12.04 22.20
N ASP A 154 -2.41 13.17 22.78
CA ASP A 154 -2.32 13.33 24.24
C ASP A 154 -3.69 13.25 24.91
N LEU A 155 -4.71 13.83 24.28
CA LEU A 155 -6.09 13.71 24.72
C LEU A 155 -6.55 12.24 24.71
N LEU A 156 -6.29 11.48 23.63
CA LEU A 156 -6.56 10.05 23.57
C LEU A 156 -5.80 9.27 24.66
N TRP A 157 -4.54 9.63 24.95
CA TRP A 157 -3.77 9.00 26.01
C TRP A 157 -4.31 9.30 27.40
N SER A 158 -4.83 10.50 27.58
CA SER A 158 -5.46 10.92 28.84
C SER A 158 -6.78 10.20 29.09
N LYS A 159 -7.54 9.91 28.04
CA LYS A 159 -8.91 9.35 28.11
C LYS A 159 -8.97 7.84 27.91
N VAL A 160 -8.09 7.28 27.09
CA VAL A 160 -8.15 5.84 26.71
C VAL A 160 -6.86 5.12 27.06
N TRP A 161 -5.84 5.19 26.18
CA TRP A 161 -4.61 4.42 26.34
C TRP A 161 -3.41 5.07 25.64
N ARG A 162 -2.24 4.99 26.29
CA ARG A 162 -1.00 5.50 25.72
C ARG A 162 -0.59 4.71 24.46
N GLY A 163 -0.27 5.42 23.37
CA GLY A 163 0.16 4.83 22.09
C GLY A 163 -0.90 4.90 20.99
N LEU A 164 -2.15 5.26 21.32
CA LEU A 164 -3.12 5.64 20.31
C LEU A 164 -2.70 6.94 19.62
N SER A 165 -3.11 7.16 18.40
CA SER A 165 -2.82 8.40 17.70
C SER A 165 -3.99 8.79 16.80
N ALA A 166 -4.27 10.06 16.79
CA ALA A 166 -5.12 10.70 15.80
C ALA A 166 -4.29 11.69 14.98
N GLY A 167 -4.74 11.98 13.78
CA GLY A 167 -4.13 12.97 12.92
C GLY A 167 -5.13 13.44 11.90
N ARG A 168 -5.00 14.68 11.46
CA ARG A 168 -5.97 15.38 10.63
C ARG A 168 -6.51 14.51 9.47
N VAL A 169 -5.67 14.09 8.57
CA VAL A 169 -6.08 13.32 7.38
C VAL A 169 -6.27 11.83 7.66
N GLN A 170 -5.43 11.24 8.52
CA GLN A 170 -5.52 9.80 8.83
C GLN A 170 -6.83 9.43 9.55
N THR A 171 -7.33 10.31 10.43
CA THR A 171 -8.58 10.07 11.16
C THR A 171 -9.78 10.18 10.25
N VAL A 172 -9.76 11.13 9.30
CA VAL A 172 -10.82 11.26 8.27
C VAL A 172 -10.82 10.04 7.34
N ALA A 173 -9.66 9.56 6.89
CA ALA A 173 -9.59 8.34 6.08
C ALA A 173 -10.11 7.10 6.85
N LEU A 174 -9.82 6.99 8.15
CA LEU A 174 -10.37 5.95 9.01
C LEU A 174 -11.90 6.07 9.14
N ARG A 175 -12.42 7.30 9.37
CA ARG A 175 -13.85 7.60 9.45
C ARG A 175 -14.58 7.14 8.20
N ILE A 176 -14.08 7.45 7.02
CA ILE A 176 -14.66 7.02 5.72
C ILE A 176 -14.80 5.50 5.65
N VAL A 177 -13.79 4.75 6.10
CA VAL A 177 -13.84 3.28 6.12
C VAL A 177 -14.86 2.78 7.14
N VAL A 178 -14.94 3.40 8.31
CA VAL A 178 -15.89 3.03 9.39
C VAL A 178 -17.33 3.35 8.99
N GLU A 179 -17.59 4.51 8.40
CA GLU A 179 -18.92 4.90 7.90
C GLU A 179 -19.41 3.96 6.81
N ARG A 180 -18.53 3.57 5.85
CA ARG A 180 -18.84 2.59 4.82
C ARG A 180 -19.20 1.22 5.43
N GLU A 181 -18.52 0.77 6.44
CA GLU A 181 -18.86 -0.50 7.11
C GLU A 181 -20.18 -0.40 7.86
N THR A 182 -20.44 0.73 8.52
CA THR A 182 -21.73 1.00 9.19
C THR A 182 -22.89 1.06 8.20
N GLU A 183 -22.67 1.66 7.01
CA GLU A 183 -23.64 1.69 5.91
C GLU A 183 -23.96 0.27 5.44
N ARG A 184 -22.93 -0.57 5.29
CA ARG A 184 -23.10 -1.99 4.92
C ARG A 184 -23.87 -2.81 5.97
N GLU A 185 -23.57 -2.60 7.24
CA GLU A 185 -24.26 -3.28 8.35
C GLU A 185 -25.75 -2.92 8.47
N LYS A 186 -26.09 -1.70 8.08
CA LYS A 186 -27.48 -1.22 8.06
C LYS A 186 -28.22 -1.58 6.77
N PHE A 187 -27.50 -2.05 5.76
CA PHE A 187 -28.09 -2.38 4.47
C PHE A 187 -28.98 -3.61 4.60
N VAL A 188 -30.17 -3.50 4.09
CA VAL A 188 -31.13 -4.60 3.99
C VAL A 188 -31.19 -5.02 2.51
N ALA A 189 -30.79 -6.25 2.23
CA ALA A 189 -30.90 -6.80 0.89
C ALA A 189 -32.37 -6.96 0.51
N VAL A 190 -32.73 -6.48 -0.66
CA VAL A 190 -34.09 -6.59 -1.22
C VAL A 190 -34.02 -7.57 -2.39
N PRO A 191 -34.77 -8.69 -2.35
CA PRO A 191 -34.83 -9.61 -3.47
C PRO A 191 -35.61 -8.96 -4.62
N TYR A 192 -35.19 -9.23 -5.85
CA TYR A 192 -35.89 -8.86 -7.07
C TYR A 192 -35.57 -9.86 -8.18
N PHE A 193 -36.33 -9.81 -9.28
CA PHE A 193 -36.17 -10.74 -10.38
C PHE A 193 -35.88 -9.99 -11.69
N SER A 194 -35.25 -10.70 -12.62
CA SER A 194 -35.17 -10.30 -14.02
C SER A 194 -35.70 -11.43 -14.90
N VAL A 195 -36.00 -11.14 -16.14
CA VAL A 195 -36.44 -12.12 -17.11
C VAL A 195 -35.50 -12.08 -18.32
N PRO A 196 -34.33 -12.73 -18.22
CA PRO A 196 -33.47 -12.99 -19.36
C PRO A 196 -34.16 -13.96 -20.32
N CYS A 197 -33.92 -13.70 -21.60
CA CYS A 197 -34.45 -14.51 -22.69
C CYS A 197 -33.30 -14.86 -23.65
N THR A 198 -33.37 -16.04 -24.24
CA THR A 198 -32.54 -16.41 -25.38
C THR A 198 -33.45 -16.47 -26.59
N LEU A 199 -33.11 -15.66 -27.57
CA LEU A 199 -33.82 -15.58 -28.84
C LEU A 199 -33.02 -16.24 -29.95
N GLU A 200 -33.67 -16.65 -31.04
CA GLU A 200 -33.02 -17.28 -32.17
C GLU A 200 -33.53 -16.70 -33.49
N LYS A 201 -32.60 -16.56 -34.42
CA LYS A 201 -32.86 -16.26 -35.83
C LYS A 201 -31.89 -17.06 -36.69
N GLN A 202 -32.46 -17.88 -37.61
CA GLN A 202 -31.66 -18.68 -38.56
C GLN A 202 -30.53 -19.49 -37.88
N ASP A 203 -30.87 -20.23 -36.83
CA ASP A 203 -29.99 -21.06 -36.02
C ASP A 203 -28.90 -20.28 -35.23
N VAL A 204 -28.99 -18.95 -35.16
CA VAL A 204 -28.12 -18.10 -34.34
C VAL A 204 -28.86 -17.63 -33.10
N SER A 205 -28.48 -18.15 -31.97
CA SER A 205 -29.04 -17.75 -30.68
C SER A 205 -28.33 -16.51 -30.13
N PHE A 206 -29.08 -15.60 -29.51
CA PHE A 206 -28.57 -14.37 -28.89
C PHE A 206 -29.38 -13.97 -27.64
N PRO A 207 -28.78 -13.29 -26.66
CA PRO A 207 -29.46 -12.88 -25.44
C PRO A 207 -30.34 -11.67 -25.67
N ALA A 208 -31.47 -11.64 -24.97
CA ALA A 208 -32.36 -10.50 -24.80
C ALA A 208 -32.89 -10.46 -23.36
N ARG A 209 -33.45 -9.40 -22.93
CA ARG A 209 -34.08 -9.24 -21.61
C ARG A 209 -35.39 -8.49 -21.71
N VAL A 210 -36.37 -8.87 -20.91
CA VAL A 210 -37.60 -8.08 -20.78
C VAL A 210 -37.27 -6.78 -20.06
N VAL A 211 -37.61 -5.64 -20.71
CA VAL A 211 -37.31 -4.29 -20.19
C VAL A 211 -38.58 -3.45 -20.02
N LEU A 212 -39.69 -3.89 -20.62
CA LEU A 212 -41.03 -3.27 -20.51
C LEU A 212 -42.06 -4.33 -20.14
N TRP A 213 -42.97 -3.98 -19.24
CA TRP A 213 -44.16 -4.77 -18.90
C TRP A 213 -45.37 -3.87 -18.81
N HIS A 214 -46.48 -4.22 -19.52
CA HIS A 214 -47.67 -3.36 -19.68
C HIS A 214 -47.35 -1.95 -20.18
N GLY A 215 -46.36 -1.83 -21.09
CA GLY A 215 -45.95 -0.53 -21.66
C GLY A 215 -45.10 0.34 -20.75
N GLU A 216 -44.82 -0.07 -19.52
CA GLU A 216 -43.96 0.63 -18.57
C GLU A 216 -42.60 0.01 -18.41
N LYS A 217 -41.55 0.84 -18.30
CA LYS A 217 -40.18 0.40 -18.10
C LYS A 217 -40.01 -0.31 -16.75
N LEU A 218 -39.38 -1.50 -16.75
CA LEU A 218 -39.02 -2.24 -15.55
C LEU A 218 -37.79 -1.65 -14.90
N ARG A 219 -37.74 -1.71 -13.56
CA ARG A 219 -36.55 -1.33 -12.74
C ARG A 219 -35.97 -2.53 -12.05
N PHE A 220 -34.68 -2.69 -12.17
CA PHE A 220 -33.90 -3.84 -11.65
C PHE A 220 -33.08 -3.45 -10.39
N ASP A 221 -33.67 -2.64 -9.51
CA ASP A 221 -33.05 -2.09 -8.29
C ASP A 221 -33.76 -2.55 -7.00
N GLY A 222 -34.69 -3.51 -7.11
CA GLY A 222 -35.49 -3.99 -6.00
C GLY A 222 -36.70 -3.11 -5.67
N THR A 223 -36.94 -2.00 -6.41
CA THR A 223 -38.04 -1.09 -6.14
C THR A 223 -39.27 -1.37 -7.02
N ASP A 224 -39.18 -2.23 -8.02
CA ASP A 224 -40.26 -2.55 -8.94
C ASP A 224 -41.17 -3.66 -8.39
N PRO A 225 -42.43 -3.39 -8.05
CA PRO A 225 -43.31 -4.42 -7.51
C PRO A 225 -43.65 -5.54 -8.50
N ARG A 226 -43.51 -5.28 -9.82
CA ARG A 226 -43.77 -6.26 -10.89
C ARG A 226 -42.67 -7.33 -10.99
N LEU A 227 -41.54 -7.11 -10.35
CA LEU A 227 -40.39 -8.02 -10.29
C LEU A 227 -39.97 -8.33 -8.85
N ALA A 228 -40.82 -8.03 -7.86
CA ALA A 228 -40.50 -8.21 -6.44
C ALA A 228 -40.63 -9.66 -5.99
N THR A 229 -41.43 -10.48 -6.67
CA THR A 229 -41.64 -11.88 -6.32
C THR A 229 -41.41 -12.80 -7.52
N ARG A 230 -41.13 -14.08 -7.24
CA ARG A 230 -40.94 -15.11 -8.27
C ARG A 230 -42.21 -15.30 -9.11
N GLU A 231 -43.37 -15.30 -8.46
CA GLU A 231 -44.67 -15.49 -9.11
C GLU A 231 -44.96 -14.33 -10.12
N ALA A 232 -44.64 -13.11 -9.73
CA ALA A 232 -44.80 -11.96 -10.63
C ALA A 232 -43.86 -12.05 -11.85
N ALA A 233 -42.62 -12.45 -11.66
CA ALA A 233 -41.65 -12.65 -12.74
C ALA A 233 -42.05 -13.84 -13.64
N GLU A 234 -42.55 -14.94 -13.06
CA GLU A 234 -43.04 -16.10 -13.81
C GLU A 234 -44.32 -15.78 -14.64
N ALA A 235 -45.15 -14.87 -14.19
CA ALA A 235 -46.27 -14.36 -15.02
C ALA A 235 -45.73 -13.68 -16.29
N VAL A 236 -44.69 -12.86 -16.18
CA VAL A 236 -44.02 -12.26 -17.34
C VAL A 236 -43.39 -13.33 -18.24
N VAL A 237 -42.71 -14.33 -17.66
CA VAL A 237 -42.14 -15.47 -18.41
C VAL A 237 -43.23 -16.22 -19.17
N ALA A 238 -44.34 -16.54 -18.52
CA ALA A 238 -45.48 -17.24 -19.15
C ALA A 238 -46.09 -16.45 -20.32
N HIS A 239 -46.18 -15.12 -20.15
CA HIS A 239 -46.62 -14.24 -21.23
C HIS A 239 -45.65 -14.27 -22.41
N VAL A 240 -44.35 -14.09 -22.18
CA VAL A 240 -43.32 -14.12 -23.24
C VAL A 240 -43.29 -15.46 -23.98
N ARG A 241 -43.44 -16.56 -23.25
CA ARG A 241 -43.45 -17.91 -23.84
C ARG A 241 -44.67 -18.18 -24.73
N SER A 242 -45.79 -17.53 -24.45
CA SER A 242 -47.02 -17.68 -25.23
C SER A 242 -47.15 -16.64 -26.34
N SER A 243 -46.20 -15.68 -26.42
CA SER A 243 -46.28 -14.55 -27.34
C SER A 243 -45.59 -14.81 -28.66
N ALA A 244 -46.13 -14.16 -29.74
CA ALA A 244 -45.32 -13.92 -30.93
C ALA A 244 -44.32 -12.77 -30.66
N LEU A 245 -43.03 -13.02 -30.95
CA LEU A 245 -41.99 -12.03 -30.75
C LEU A 245 -41.70 -11.27 -32.03
N ARG A 246 -42.18 -10.04 -32.12
CA ARG A 246 -42.03 -9.20 -33.30
C ARG A 246 -41.08 -8.07 -33.09
N VAL A 247 -40.14 -7.86 -34.00
CA VAL A 247 -39.19 -6.75 -33.98
C VAL A 247 -39.91 -5.44 -34.25
N LEU A 248 -39.86 -4.50 -33.30
CA LEU A 248 -40.43 -3.18 -33.41
C LEU A 248 -39.47 -2.19 -34.08
N SER A 249 -38.22 -2.21 -33.65
CA SER A 249 -37.20 -1.31 -34.18
C SER A 249 -35.80 -1.91 -34.08
N VAL A 250 -34.94 -1.53 -35.01
CA VAL A 250 -33.53 -1.85 -35.02
C VAL A 250 -32.73 -0.57 -35.15
N GLU A 251 -32.05 -0.18 -34.08
CA GLU A 251 -31.28 1.04 -34.05
C GLU A 251 -29.77 0.70 -33.94
N ALA A 252 -28.98 1.14 -34.93
CA ALA A 252 -27.53 1.05 -34.91
C ALA A 252 -26.94 2.44 -34.66
N LYS A 253 -26.14 2.56 -33.57
CA LYS A 253 -25.50 3.82 -33.19
C LYS A 253 -23.97 3.62 -33.06
N GLU A 254 -23.24 4.53 -33.64
CA GLU A 254 -21.78 4.58 -33.38
C GLU A 254 -21.50 5.24 -32.03
N ARG A 255 -20.76 4.54 -31.18
CA ARG A 255 -20.22 5.05 -29.93
C ARG A 255 -18.72 5.26 -30.05
N LYS A 256 -18.26 6.50 -29.92
CA LYS A 256 -16.84 6.85 -29.86
C LYS A 256 -16.35 6.87 -28.42
N SER A 257 -15.32 6.06 -28.10
CA SER A 257 -14.65 6.10 -26.80
C SER A 257 -13.32 6.82 -26.94
N VAL A 258 -13.18 7.93 -26.20
CA VAL A 258 -11.95 8.72 -26.19
C VAL A 258 -10.93 8.14 -25.21
N PRO A 259 -9.62 8.20 -25.53
CA PRO A 259 -8.60 7.73 -24.61
C PRO A 259 -8.54 8.60 -23.35
N PRO A 260 -8.24 7.98 -22.20
CA PRO A 260 -8.07 8.71 -20.95
C PRO A 260 -6.76 9.53 -20.96
N PRO A 261 -6.66 10.59 -20.10
CA PRO A 261 -5.46 11.42 -19.99
C PRO A 261 -4.25 10.63 -19.50
N PRO A 262 -3.03 11.17 -19.67
CA PRO A 262 -1.83 10.67 -19.01
C PRO A 262 -2.03 10.61 -17.50
N PHE A 263 -1.25 9.79 -16.83
CA PHE A 263 -1.45 9.53 -15.39
C PHE A 263 -1.14 10.73 -14.50
N THR A 264 -2.03 11.00 -13.57
CA THR A 264 -1.74 11.63 -12.29
C THR A 264 -1.32 10.56 -11.27
N THR A 265 -0.79 10.96 -10.11
CA THR A 265 -0.39 10.01 -9.05
C THR A 265 -1.54 9.09 -8.64
N SER A 266 -2.71 9.65 -8.37
CA SER A 266 -3.87 8.87 -7.92
C SER A 266 -4.36 7.89 -8.99
N LYS A 267 -4.42 8.35 -10.26
CA LYS A 267 -4.81 7.50 -11.39
C LYS A 267 -3.80 6.38 -11.65
N LEU A 268 -2.49 6.65 -11.50
CA LEU A 268 -1.46 5.61 -11.57
C LEU A 268 -1.61 4.58 -10.45
N GLN A 269 -1.87 5.02 -9.22
CA GLN A 269 -2.09 4.13 -8.07
C GLN A 269 -3.33 3.26 -8.28
N GLN A 270 -4.44 3.83 -8.76
CA GLN A 270 -5.67 3.11 -9.07
C GLN A 270 -5.45 2.07 -10.17
N ALA A 271 -4.84 2.46 -11.29
CA ALA A 271 -4.57 1.57 -12.41
C ALA A 271 -3.59 0.43 -12.03
N ALA A 272 -2.51 0.75 -11.30
CA ALA A 272 -1.55 -0.25 -10.84
C ALA A 272 -2.17 -1.25 -9.84
N ALA A 273 -3.08 -0.79 -8.97
CA ALA A 273 -3.79 -1.69 -8.05
C ALA A 273 -4.74 -2.63 -8.80
N ARG A 274 -5.45 -2.13 -9.81
CA ARG A 274 -6.43 -2.88 -10.60
C ARG A 274 -5.75 -3.86 -11.55
N VAL A 275 -4.82 -3.37 -12.37
CA VAL A 275 -4.21 -4.15 -13.46
C VAL A 275 -3.03 -5.01 -12.98
N LEU A 276 -2.19 -4.48 -12.09
CA LEU A 276 -0.97 -5.15 -11.63
C LEU A 276 -1.10 -5.79 -10.25
N GLY A 277 -2.18 -5.53 -9.52
CA GLY A 277 -2.36 -5.96 -8.14
C GLY A 277 -1.34 -5.33 -7.17
N PHE A 278 -0.78 -4.16 -7.52
CA PHE A 278 0.18 -3.47 -6.67
C PHE A 278 -0.54 -2.70 -5.56
N THR A 279 0.05 -2.70 -4.36
CA THR A 279 -0.38 -1.75 -3.33
C THR A 279 0.05 -0.34 -3.70
N VAL A 280 -0.66 0.67 -3.21
CA VAL A 280 -0.32 2.09 -3.39
C VAL A 280 1.14 2.36 -3.01
N ARG A 281 1.60 1.81 -1.90
CA ARG A 281 3.00 1.91 -1.47
C ARG A 281 3.98 1.27 -2.46
N ARG A 282 3.67 0.07 -2.98
CA ARG A 282 4.52 -0.62 -3.96
C ARG A 282 4.61 0.19 -5.25
N THR A 283 3.48 0.71 -5.72
CA THR A 283 3.40 1.58 -6.90
C THR A 283 4.35 2.76 -6.76
N MET A 284 4.26 3.53 -5.66
CA MET A 284 5.12 4.70 -5.45
C MET A 284 6.60 4.35 -5.30
N GLN A 285 6.93 3.23 -4.66
CA GLN A 285 8.32 2.76 -4.56
C GLN A 285 8.92 2.36 -5.92
N VAL A 286 8.11 1.76 -6.78
CA VAL A 286 8.54 1.38 -8.14
C VAL A 286 8.66 2.63 -9.01
N ALA A 287 7.67 3.53 -8.97
CA ALA A 287 7.69 4.79 -9.69
C ALA A 287 8.91 5.65 -9.31
N GLN A 288 9.24 5.78 -8.02
CA GLN A 288 10.43 6.48 -7.55
C GLN A 288 11.72 5.92 -8.17
N ARG A 289 11.84 4.59 -8.26
CA ARG A 289 13.02 3.97 -8.88
C ARG A 289 13.11 4.20 -10.39
N LEU A 290 11.96 4.27 -11.07
CA LEU A 290 11.92 4.60 -12.51
C LEU A 290 12.28 6.06 -12.75
N TYR A 291 11.84 6.98 -11.90
CA TYR A 291 12.16 8.39 -11.94
C TYR A 291 13.64 8.67 -11.66
N GLU A 292 14.21 8.12 -10.57
CA GLU A 292 15.58 8.41 -10.12
C GLU A 292 16.68 7.93 -11.08
N GLY A 293 16.35 7.03 -11.98
CA GLY A 293 17.21 6.57 -13.06
C GLY A 293 17.54 5.08 -13.01
N LYS A 294 17.69 4.53 -14.22
CA LYS A 294 18.08 3.14 -14.50
C LYS A 294 19.30 3.10 -15.38
N ALA A 295 20.24 2.20 -15.07
CA ALA A 295 21.38 1.96 -15.92
C ALA A 295 20.95 1.14 -17.14
N LEU A 296 21.04 1.75 -18.35
CA LEU A 296 20.61 1.16 -19.61
C LEU A 296 21.81 0.73 -20.50
N GLY A 297 22.88 0.24 -19.89
CA GLY A 297 24.09 -0.17 -20.61
C GLY A 297 24.80 1.02 -21.24
N GLU A 298 25.06 0.97 -22.55
CA GLU A 298 25.74 2.02 -23.30
C GLU A 298 24.98 3.35 -23.30
N ARG A 299 23.64 3.34 -23.13
CA ARG A 299 22.82 4.56 -23.04
C ARG A 299 22.98 5.29 -21.69
N GLY A 300 23.81 4.74 -20.78
CA GLY A 300 24.07 5.33 -19.46
C GLY A 300 22.92 5.12 -18.47
N THR A 301 22.82 5.99 -17.48
CA THR A 301 21.75 5.99 -16.48
C THR A 301 20.77 7.11 -16.78
N VAL A 302 19.48 6.79 -16.91
CA VAL A 302 18.41 7.75 -17.31
C VAL A 302 17.18 7.51 -16.46
N GLY A 303 16.49 8.58 -16.05
CA GLY A 303 15.14 8.50 -15.51
C GLY A 303 14.18 8.08 -16.62
N LEU A 304 13.33 7.09 -16.36
CA LEU A 304 12.43 6.54 -17.38
C LEU A 304 11.06 7.20 -17.40
N ILE A 305 10.65 7.83 -16.29
CA ILE A 305 9.39 8.56 -16.19
C ILE A 305 9.62 9.95 -15.61
N THR A 306 8.69 10.85 -15.86
CA THR A 306 8.61 12.15 -15.20
C THR A 306 8.31 12.01 -13.71
N TYR A 307 8.36 13.11 -12.97
CA TYR A 307 8.10 13.14 -11.54
C TYR A 307 6.72 12.54 -11.20
N MET A 308 6.69 11.56 -10.31
CA MET A 308 5.52 10.72 -10.08
C MET A 308 4.55 11.25 -9.01
N ARG A 309 4.85 12.38 -8.35
CA ARG A 309 3.93 13.03 -7.42
C ARG A 309 3.34 14.26 -8.07
N THR A 310 2.29 14.08 -8.82
CA THR A 310 1.63 15.13 -9.58
C THR A 310 0.13 14.89 -9.67
N ASP A 311 -0.64 15.93 -9.65
CA ASP A 311 -2.07 15.97 -9.96
C ASP A 311 -2.35 16.58 -11.35
N SER A 312 -1.30 17.03 -12.04
CA SER A 312 -1.36 17.61 -13.37
C SER A 312 -1.49 16.54 -14.46
N THR A 313 -2.26 16.84 -15.48
CA THR A 313 -2.34 16.10 -16.75
C THR A 313 -1.61 16.83 -17.90
N ARG A 314 -0.94 17.96 -17.61
CA ARG A 314 -0.16 18.74 -18.59
C ARG A 314 0.99 17.90 -19.14
N THR A 315 1.29 18.09 -20.41
CA THR A 315 2.39 17.41 -21.08
C THR A 315 3.21 18.45 -21.85
N ALA A 316 4.54 18.37 -21.80
CA ALA A 316 5.42 19.24 -22.56
C ALA A 316 5.20 19.06 -24.06
N GLU A 317 5.35 20.15 -24.84
CA GLU A 317 5.10 20.15 -26.29
C GLU A 317 6.06 19.18 -27.01
N GLU A 318 7.33 19.13 -26.62
CA GLU A 318 8.30 18.20 -27.18
C GLU A 318 7.87 16.72 -27.01
N ALA A 319 7.26 16.40 -25.86
CA ALA A 319 6.78 15.05 -25.61
C ALA A 319 5.51 14.72 -26.42
N LEU A 320 4.64 15.73 -26.66
CA LEU A 320 3.47 15.57 -27.54
C LEU A 320 3.88 15.31 -28.98
N VAL A 321 4.89 16.03 -29.48
CA VAL A 321 5.44 15.80 -30.82
C VAL A 321 6.02 14.39 -30.91
N ALA A 322 6.89 14.00 -29.97
CA ALA A 322 7.58 12.71 -30.01
C ALA A 322 6.63 11.51 -29.93
N VAL A 323 5.58 11.59 -29.08
CA VAL A 323 4.61 10.49 -28.96
C VAL A 323 3.77 10.36 -30.24
N ARG A 324 3.37 11.46 -30.86
CA ARG A 324 2.60 11.44 -32.09
C ARG A 324 3.41 10.88 -33.25
N GLU A 325 4.70 11.20 -33.36
CA GLU A 325 5.62 10.60 -34.34
C GLU A 325 5.76 9.08 -34.09
N THR A 326 5.86 8.67 -32.83
CA THR A 326 5.89 7.24 -32.48
C THR A 326 4.63 6.53 -32.90
N ILE A 327 3.45 7.12 -32.67
CA ILE A 327 2.16 6.53 -33.10
C ILE A 327 2.13 6.38 -34.63
N ARG A 328 2.55 7.40 -35.40
CA ARG A 328 2.62 7.33 -36.85
C ARG A 328 3.52 6.19 -37.33
N ARG A 329 4.68 6.07 -36.72
CA ARG A 329 5.67 5.04 -37.08
C ARG A 329 5.18 3.62 -36.80
N VAL A 330 4.48 3.41 -35.69
CA VAL A 330 4.10 2.05 -35.22
C VAL A 330 2.75 1.60 -35.74
N TRP A 331 1.76 2.51 -35.80
CA TRP A 331 0.37 2.19 -36.14
C TRP A 331 -0.20 2.92 -37.35
N GLY A 332 0.59 3.82 -37.95
CA GLY A 332 0.22 4.61 -39.15
C GLY A 332 -0.49 5.91 -38.80
N GLU A 333 -0.67 6.78 -39.84
CA GLU A 333 -1.28 8.11 -39.65
C GLU A 333 -2.71 8.07 -39.11
N ALA A 334 -3.52 7.10 -39.53
CA ALA A 334 -4.92 6.98 -39.10
C ALA A 334 -5.07 6.71 -37.60
N ALA A 335 -4.03 6.18 -36.95
CA ALA A 335 -4.03 5.94 -35.50
C ALA A 335 -3.78 7.20 -34.69
N VAL A 336 -3.26 8.27 -35.29
CA VAL A 336 -2.98 9.55 -34.63
C VAL A 336 -4.27 10.36 -34.58
N ASN A 337 -4.64 10.87 -33.40
CA ASN A 337 -5.76 11.82 -33.33
C ASN A 337 -5.43 13.05 -34.20
N PRO A 338 -6.33 13.53 -35.06
CA PRO A 338 -6.05 14.68 -35.95
C PRO A 338 -5.56 15.90 -35.15
N GLU A 339 -6.21 16.19 -34.05
CA GLU A 339 -5.84 17.28 -33.15
C GLU A 339 -4.92 16.82 -32.02
N VAL A 340 -4.03 17.71 -31.56
CA VAL A 340 -3.24 17.46 -30.36
C VAL A 340 -4.15 17.50 -29.14
N ARG A 341 -4.28 16.39 -28.44
CA ARG A 341 -5.11 16.35 -27.26
C ARG A 341 -4.40 17.01 -26.09
N ARG A 342 -5.01 18.09 -25.60
CA ARG A 342 -4.67 18.74 -24.33
C ARG A 342 -5.80 18.50 -23.35
N PHE A 343 -5.45 17.94 -22.20
CA PHE A 343 -6.45 17.58 -21.20
C PHE A 343 -6.68 18.75 -20.23
N ARG A 344 -7.95 18.97 -19.86
CA ARG A 344 -8.32 20.02 -18.91
C ARG A 344 -7.73 19.69 -17.55
N GLN A 345 -7.02 20.63 -16.97
CA GLN A 345 -6.54 20.52 -15.58
C GLN A 345 -7.68 20.72 -14.59
N LYS A 346 -7.59 20.07 -13.43
CA LYS A 346 -8.46 20.41 -12.31
C LYS A 346 -8.15 21.81 -11.82
N LYS A 347 -9.15 22.56 -11.37
CA LYS A 347 -8.94 23.84 -10.70
C LYS A 347 -8.09 23.61 -9.44
N GLY A 348 -6.99 24.35 -9.26
CA GLY A 348 -6.03 24.16 -8.15
C GLY A 348 -4.95 23.09 -8.42
N ALA A 349 -4.86 22.48 -9.62
CA ALA A 349 -3.72 21.66 -9.98
C ALA A 349 -2.48 22.54 -10.15
N GLN A 350 -1.33 22.08 -9.62
CA GLN A 350 -0.07 22.84 -9.73
C GLN A 350 0.37 22.95 -11.20
N ASP A 351 0.26 24.14 -11.78
CA ASP A 351 0.59 24.41 -13.17
C ASP A 351 2.06 24.10 -13.54
N ALA A 352 2.95 24.12 -12.55
CA ALA A 352 4.37 23.81 -12.74
C ALA A 352 4.66 22.32 -13.00
N HIS A 353 3.72 21.41 -12.68
CA HIS A 353 3.94 19.98 -12.80
C HIS A 353 3.49 19.43 -14.16
N GLU A 354 4.11 18.33 -14.57
CA GLU A 354 3.70 17.51 -15.70
C GLU A 354 3.01 16.22 -15.26
N ALA A 355 2.24 15.63 -16.19
CA ALA A 355 1.72 14.27 -16.03
C ALA A 355 2.83 13.22 -15.94
N ILE A 356 2.53 12.06 -15.37
CA ILE A 356 3.44 10.92 -15.34
C ILE A 356 3.49 10.29 -16.73
N ARG A 357 4.62 10.44 -17.41
CA ARG A 357 4.87 9.96 -18.78
C ARG A 357 6.29 9.39 -18.93
N PRO A 358 6.57 8.63 -19.97
CA PRO A 358 7.94 8.29 -20.34
C PRO A 358 8.76 9.55 -20.64
N THR A 359 10.04 9.54 -20.30
CA THR A 359 10.98 10.65 -20.59
C THR A 359 11.44 10.66 -22.04
N SER A 360 11.41 9.51 -22.72
CA SER A 360 11.75 9.37 -24.14
C SER A 360 10.90 8.28 -24.79
N MET A 361 10.42 8.56 -25.98
CA MET A 361 9.71 7.59 -26.81
C MET A 361 10.64 6.60 -27.52
N ASP A 362 11.97 6.82 -27.49
CA ASP A 362 12.99 5.88 -28.00
C ASP A 362 13.30 4.73 -27.04
N LEU A 363 12.62 4.71 -25.89
CA LEU A 363 12.75 3.70 -24.84
C LEU A 363 11.42 2.93 -24.62
N PRO A 364 10.86 2.28 -25.67
CA PRO A 364 9.67 1.46 -25.48
C PRO A 364 9.93 0.32 -24.48
N PRO A 365 8.90 -0.26 -23.84
CA PRO A 365 9.06 -1.28 -22.82
C PRO A 365 9.95 -2.45 -23.25
N GLU A 366 9.89 -2.83 -24.50
CA GLU A 366 10.68 -3.93 -25.07
C GLU A 366 12.19 -3.61 -25.09
N ALA A 367 12.56 -2.38 -25.36
CA ALA A 367 13.96 -1.93 -25.40
C ALA A 367 14.62 -1.90 -24.01
N VAL A 368 13.82 -1.75 -22.94
CA VAL A 368 14.32 -1.62 -21.56
C VAL A 368 14.13 -2.88 -20.73
N THR A 369 13.47 -3.93 -21.27
CA THR A 369 13.10 -5.16 -20.56
C THR A 369 14.27 -5.78 -19.80
N ARG A 370 15.45 -5.91 -20.43
CA ARG A 370 16.63 -6.54 -19.82
C ARG A 370 17.25 -5.73 -18.66
N PHE A 371 16.88 -4.47 -18.50
CA PHE A 371 17.45 -3.58 -17.49
C PHE A 371 16.52 -3.36 -16.29
N LEU A 372 15.28 -3.80 -16.40
CA LEU A 372 14.24 -3.57 -15.39
C LEU A 372 13.88 -4.87 -14.66
N THR A 373 13.54 -4.75 -13.40
CA THR A 373 12.87 -5.84 -12.68
C THR A 373 11.46 -6.03 -13.22
N SER A 374 10.85 -7.19 -12.98
CA SER A 374 9.48 -7.49 -13.43
C SER A 374 8.47 -6.41 -13.00
N ASP A 375 8.57 -5.92 -11.75
CA ASP A 375 7.69 -4.86 -11.24
C ASP A 375 7.88 -3.52 -11.95
N GLU A 376 9.15 -3.16 -12.19
CA GLU A 376 9.51 -1.93 -12.88
C GLU A 376 9.05 -1.95 -14.34
N LEU A 377 9.23 -3.09 -15.01
CA LEU A 377 8.77 -3.25 -16.39
C LEU A 377 7.25 -3.17 -16.50
N LYS A 378 6.52 -3.84 -15.60
CA LYS A 378 5.04 -3.81 -15.58
C LYS A 378 4.53 -2.38 -15.38
N LEU A 379 5.08 -1.64 -14.41
CA LEU A 379 4.65 -0.27 -14.14
C LEU A 379 5.05 0.67 -15.29
N TYR A 380 6.24 0.51 -15.83
CA TYR A 380 6.71 1.31 -16.97
C TYR A 380 5.84 1.09 -18.21
N ARG A 381 5.49 -0.18 -18.52
CA ARG A 381 4.58 -0.51 -19.62
C ARG A 381 3.22 0.15 -19.43
N LEU A 382 2.68 0.12 -18.22
CA LEU A 382 1.41 0.78 -17.89
C LEU A 382 1.45 2.29 -18.16
N VAL A 383 2.53 2.97 -17.73
CA VAL A 383 2.74 4.40 -17.97
C VAL A 383 2.93 4.70 -19.47
N TRP A 384 3.73 3.90 -20.15
CA TRP A 384 4.02 4.06 -21.59
C TRP A 384 2.75 3.88 -22.43
N THR A 385 2.01 2.80 -22.21
CA THR A 385 0.76 2.53 -22.92
C THR A 385 -0.27 3.64 -22.72
N ARG A 386 -0.45 4.11 -21.48
CA ARG A 386 -1.38 5.20 -21.16
C ARG A 386 -0.98 6.49 -21.88
N PHE A 387 0.29 6.83 -21.91
CA PHE A 387 0.76 8.05 -22.56
C PHE A 387 0.56 7.99 -24.07
N VAL A 388 0.93 6.89 -24.71
CA VAL A 388 0.71 6.66 -26.14
C VAL A 388 -0.78 6.71 -26.48
N SER A 389 -1.60 5.94 -25.79
CA SER A 389 -3.05 5.92 -25.98
C SER A 389 -3.66 7.32 -25.93
N SER A 390 -3.16 8.20 -25.06
CA SER A 390 -3.71 9.54 -24.85
C SER A 390 -3.73 10.42 -26.10
N GLN A 391 -2.85 10.15 -27.07
CA GLN A 391 -2.72 10.91 -28.33
C GLN A 391 -3.23 10.13 -29.56
N MET A 392 -3.80 8.93 -29.37
CA MET A 392 -4.37 8.13 -30.43
C MET A 392 -5.82 8.52 -30.75
N SER A 393 -6.28 8.09 -31.91
CA SER A 393 -7.68 8.25 -32.34
C SER A 393 -8.64 7.54 -31.38
N PRO A 394 -9.89 8.01 -31.23
CA PRO A 394 -10.91 7.29 -30.47
C PRO A 394 -11.14 5.89 -31.01
N SER A 395 -11.50 4.95 -30.14
CA SER A 395 -12.11 3.70 -30.61
C SER A 395 -13.56 3.93 -31.00
N VAL A 396 -14.02 3.21 -31.99
CA VAL A 396 -15.39 3.30 -32.52
C VAL A 396 -16.05 1.93 -32.42
N SER A 397 -17.13 1.84 -31.66
CA SER A 397 -17.98 0.68 -31.58
C SER A 397 -19.34 0.99 -32.16
N GLU A 398 -19.92 0.04 -32.89
CA GLU A 398 -21.29 0.07 -33.31
C GLU A 398 -22.13 -0.70 -32.28
N ILE A 399 -23.13 -0.04 -31.71
CA ILE A 399 -24.07 -0.64 -30.77
C ILE A 399 -25.37 -0.79 -31.52
N THR A 400 -25.78 -2.03 -31.74
CA THR A 400 -27.10 -2.36 -32.34
C THR A 400 -28.03 -2.70 -31.20
N THR A 401 -29.13 -1.95 -31.09
CA THR A 401 -30.23 -2.19 -30.15
C THR A 401 -31.44 -2.66 -30.93
N VAL A 402 -32.02 -3.78 -30.52
CA VAL A 402 -33.24 -4.35 -31.12
C VAL A 402 -34.32 -4.34 -30.06
N ASP A 403 -35.37 -3.60 -30.28
CA ASP A 403 -36.58 -3.61 -29.44
C ASP A 403 -37.63 -4.56 -30.06
N ILE A 404 -38.11 -5.46 -29.21
CA ILE A 404 -38.97 -6.58 -29.62
C ILE A 404 -40.24 -6.55 -28.76
N GLU A 405 -41.37 -6.64 -29.40
CA GLU A 405 -42.67 -6.78 -28.74
C GLU A 405 -43.01 -8.26 -28.59
N ALA A 406 -43.38 -8.65 -27.39
CA ALA A 406 -44.03 -9.94 -27.11
C ALA A 406 -45.51 -9.71 -26.86
N ARG A 407 -46.36 -10.14 -27.81
CA ARG A 407 -47.81 -9.96 -27.74
C ARG A 407 -48.51 -11.30 -27.94
N VAL A 408 -49.52 -11.56 -27.14
CA VAL A 408 -50.46 -12.68 -27.31
C VAL A 408 -51.67 -12.18 -28.08
N ASP A 409 -52.08 -12.85 -29.16
CA ASP A 409 -53.26 -12.49 -29.95
C ASP A 409 -54.50 -12.45 -29.06
N GLY A 410 -55.22 -11.33 -29.16
CA GLY A 410 -56.43 -11.14 -28.38
C GLY A 410 -56.28 -10.70 -26.95
N ARG A 411 -55.04 -10.32 -26.52
CA ARG A 411 -54.76 -9.75 -25.21
C ARG A 411 -54.14 -8.35 -25.34
N ASP A 412 -54.55 -7.46 -24.44
CA ASP A 412 -53.99 -6.08 -24.38
C ASP A 412 -52.62 -6.03 -23.66
N GLU A 413 -52.20 -7.13 -23.02
CA GLU A 413 -50.95 -7.24 -22.32
C GLU A 413 -49.78 -7.31 -23.30
N VAL A 414 -48.75 -6.48 -23.07
CA VAL A 414 -47.56 -6.42 -23.92
C VAL A 414 -46.28 -6.45 -23.05
N ALA A 415 -45.36 -7.28 -23.41
CA ALA A 415 -43.99 -7.24 -22.89
C ALA A 415 -43.02 -6.70 -23.96
N GLY A 416 -42.11 -5.82 -23.58
CA GLY A 416 -41.01 -5.36 -24.44
C GLY A 416 -39.71 -5.97 -24.05
N LEU A 417 -39.05 -6.66 -25.00
CA LEU A 417 -37.73 -7.21 -24.85
C LEU A 417 -36.71 -6.33 -25.56
N ARG A 418 -35.51 -6.31 -25.05
CA ARG A 418 -34.37 -5.63 -25.70
C ARG A 418 -33.22 -6.57 -25.84
N ALA A 419 -32.65 -6.65 -27.05
CA ALA A 419 -31.37 -7.24 -27.35
C ALA A 419 -30.38 -6.15 -27.75
N THR A 420 -29.15 -6.27 -27.27
CA THR A 420 -28.08 -5.31 -27.59
C THR A 420 -26.85 -6.08 -28.06
N GLY A 421 -26.29 -5.67 -29.19
CA GLY A 421 -25.01 -6.19 -29.70
C GLY A 421 -24.00 -5.08 -29.87
N THR A 422 -22.72 -5.36 -29.58
CA THR A 422 -21.64 -4.38 -29.74
C THR A 422 -20.55 -4.95 -30.62
N VAL A 423 -20.20 -4.22 -31.69
CA VAL A 423 -19.12 -4.60 -32.62
C VAL A 423 -18.08 -3.48 -32.62
N LEU A 424 -16.83 -3.81 -32.35
CA LEU A 424 -15.72 -2.87 -32.47
C LEU A 424 -15.41 -2.65 -33.95
N LYS A 425 -15.70 -1.44 -34.49
CA LYS A 425 -15.42 -1.04 -35.88
C LYS A 425 -13.99 -0.59 -36.06
N ASP A 426 -13.51 0.24 -35.12
CA ASP A 426 -12.12 0.70 -35.08
C ASP A 426 -11.59 0.64 -33.65
N ALA A 427 -10.50 -0.08 -33.47
CA ALA A 427 -9.87 -0.23 -32.17
C ALA A 427 -9.27 1.10 -31.65
N GLY A 428 -8.90 2.06 -32.55
CA GLY A 428 -8.37 3.33 -32.16
C GLY A 428 -7.25 3.21 -31.12
N TRP A 429 -7.38 3.89 -29.99
CA TRP A 429 -6.40 3.88 -28.90
C TRP A 429 -6.22 2.53 -28.20
N LEU A 430 -7.19 1.62 -28.31
CA LEU A 430 -7.07 0.27 -27.75
C LEU A 430 -5.92 -0.53 -28.37
N ARG A 431 -5.50 -0.20 -29.59
CA ARG A 431 -4.34 -0.82 -30.26
C ARG A 431 -3.05 -0.75 -29.44
N ALA A 432 -2.88 0.29 -28.63
CA ALA A 432 -1.71 0.42 -27.75
C ALA A 432 -1.68 -0.61 -26.61
N HIS A 433 -2.81 -1.21 -26.27
CA HIS A 433 -2.94 -2.23 -25.22
C HIS A 433 -2.65 -3.65 -25.70
N GLY A 434 -2.55 -3.89 -27.03
CA GLY A 434 -2.32 -5.20 -27.63
C GLY A 434 -3.52 -6.14 -27.42
N GLU A 435 -3.26 -7.45 -27.38
CA GLU A 435 -4.29 -8.48 -27.18
C GLU A 435 -4.99 -8.40 -25.80
N ALA A 436 -4.42 -7.65 -24.86
CA ALA A 436 -5.03 -7.38 -23.54
C ALA A 436 -6.17 -6.35 -23.59
N ALA A 437 -6.57 -5.89 -24.78
CA ALA A 437 -7.66 -4.92 -24.96
C ALA A 437 -9.03 -5.40 -24.47
N ASP A 438 -9.25 -6.73 -24.36
CA ASP A 438 -10.49 -7.32 -23.84
C ASP A 438 -10.68 -7.09 -22.32
N GLU A 439 -9.62 -6.70 -21.60
CA GLU A 439 -9.66 -6.45 -20.16
C GLU A 439 -9.62 -4.95 -19.79
N THR A 440 -9.82 -4.02 -20.73
CA THR A 440 -9.92 -2.61 -20.36
C THR A 440 -11.24 -2.38 -19.60
N PRO A 441 -11.20 -2.26 -18.26
CA PRO A 441 -12.40 -1.92 -17.54
C PRO A 441 -12.74 -0.47 -17.85
N GLU A 442 -13.94 -0.22 -18.23
CA GLU A 442 -14.48 1.12 -18.39
C GLU A 442 -14.17 1.95 -17.13
N GLU A 443 -13.60 3.14 -17.30
CA GLU A 443 -13.62 4.19 -16.27
C GLU A 443 -15.05 4.75 -16.19
N GLY A 444 -16.04 3.86 -16.07
CA GLY A 444 -17.42 4.19 -15.79
C GLY A 444 -17.64 4.26 -14.29
N ASN A 445 -18.19 5.35 -13.82
CA ASN A 445 -18.71 5.50 -12.48
C ASN A 445 -19.57 4.28 -12.11
N GLY A 446 -19.00 3.37 -11.31
CA GLY A 446 -19.72 2.20 -10.82
C GLY A 446 -20.69 2.58 -9.69
N ASN A 447 -21.74 3.30 -10.02
CA ASN A 447 -22.98 3.40 -9.25
C ASN A 447 -24.12 3.39 -10.25
N GLY A 448 -24.36 2.22 -10.74
CA GLY A 448 -25.51 1.90 -11.57
C GLY A 448 -25.21 0.53 -12.14
N ILE A 449 -26.00 -0.44 -11.77
CA ILE A 449 -26.28 -1.57 -12.64
C ILE A 449 -26.92 -0.91 -13.86
N GLY A 450 -26.07 -0.39 -14.76
CA GLY A 450 -26.52 0.14 -16.02
C GLY A 450 -27.12 -1.02 -16.79
N ASP A 451 -28.33 -0.86 -17.26
CA ASP A 451 -29.13 -1.81 -18.05
C ASP A 451 -28.39 -2.43 -19.25
N ASP A 452 -27.17 -1.96 -19.58
CA ASP A 452 -26.47 -2.27 -20.80
C ASP A 452 -25.21 -3.17 -20.62
N ALA A 453 -24.78 -3.50 -19.39
CA ALA A 453 -23.49 -4.13 -19.18
C ALA A 453 -23.48 -5.67 -19.27
N GLU A 454 -24.60 -6.34 -19.08
CA GLU A 454 -24.68 -7.81 -19.11
C GLU A 454 -25.04 -8.42 -20.48
N ASN A 455 -25.64 -7.65 -21.37
CA ASN A 455 -26.14 -8.13 -22.67
C ASN A 455 -25.41 -7.43 -23.83
N GLY A 456 -24.17 -7.74 -24.18
CA GLY A 456 -23.66 -6.92 -25.26
C GLY A 456 -22.30 -7.27 -25.85
N LYS A 457 -21.69 -8.37 -25.46
CA LYS A 457 -20.48 -8.85 -26.13
C LYS A 457 -20.89 -9.82 -27.26
N GLY A 458 -20.89 -9.31 -28.47
CA GLY A 458 -21.13 -10.12 -29.65
C GLY A 458 -21.90 -9.39 -30.73
N ARG A 459 -21.83 -9.91 -31.95
CA ARG A 459 -22.60 -9.44 -33.09
C ARG A 459 -23.98 -10.08 -33.07
N LEU A 460 -25.02 -9.27 -33.09
CA LEU A 460 -26.37 -9.79 -33.38
C LEU A 460 -26.45 -10.31 -34.83
N PRO A 461 -27.30 -11.30 -35.10
CA PRO A 461 -27.60 -11.69 -36.47
C PRO A 461 -28.24 -10.50 -37.21
N GLN A 462 -28.28 -10.56 -38.49
CA GLN A 462 -28.97 -9.48 -39.28
C GLN A 462 -30.47 -9.57 -39.04
N ILE A 463 -31.03 -8.59 -38.35
CA ILE A 463 -32.44 -8.52 -37.96
C ILE A 463 -33.06 -7.31 -38.64
N GLY A 464 -34.28 -7.49 -39.21
CA GLY A 464 -35.07 -6.43 -39.81
C GLY A 464 -36.28 -6.08 -38.97
N GLU A 465 -36.77 -4.86 -39.12
CA GLU A 465 -38.03 -4.41 -38.48
C GLU A 465 -39.21 -5.23 -39.00
N GLY A 466 -40.14 -5.56 -38.12
CA GLY A 466 -41.33 -6.35 -38.46
C GLY A 466 -41.11 -7.87 -38.52
N GLU A 467 -39.85 -8.33 -38.42
CA GLU A 467 -39.56 -9.79 -38.41
C GLU A 467 -40.05 -10.45 -37.13
N THR A 468 -40.33 -11.74 -37.22
CA THR A 468 -40.66 -12.59 -36.08
C THR A 468 -39.43 -13.40 -35.67
N LEU A 469 -39.15 -13.47 -34.38
CA LEU A 469 -38.03 -14.17 -33.79
C LEU A 469 -38.48 -15.42 -33.03
N GLY A 470 -37.63 -16.45 -33.02
CA GLY A 470 -37.83 -17.64 -32.20
C GLY A 470 -37.46 -17.40 -30.76
N LEU A 471 -38.22 -17.94 -29.81
CA LEU A 471 -37.85 -17.97 -28.39
C LEU A 471 -37.23 -19.36 -28.09
N VAL A 472 -35.98 -19.34 -27.62
CA VAL A 472 -35.28 -20.57 -27.15
C VAL A 472 -35.58 -20.77 -25.67
N SER A 473 -35.37 -19.73 -24.85
CA SER A 473 -35.65 -19.80 -23.41
C SER A 473 -36.08 -18.44 -22.85
N ALA A 474 -36.86 -18.48 -21.78
CA ALA A 474 -37.13 -17.34 -20.91
C ALA A 474 -37.30 -17.87 -19.49
N GLU A 475 -36.60 -17.29 -18.53
CA GLU A 475 -36.59 -17.76 -17.16
C GLU A 475 -36.66 -16.60 -16.18
N ALA A 476 -37.26 -16.82 -15.01
CA ALA A 476 -37.22 -15.87 -13.91
C ALA A 476 -35.95 -16.02 -13.10
N GLU A 477 -34.99 -15.12 -13.26
CA GLU A 477 -33.73 -15.10 -12.53
C GLU A 477 -33.82 -14.23 -11.28
N GLY A 478 -33.53 -14.83 -10.12
CA GLY A 478 -33.56 -14.13 -8.83
C GLY A 478 -32.26 -13.41 -8.53
N HIS A 479 -32.37 -12.18 -8.05
CA HIS A 479 -31.27 -11.33 -7.63
C HIS A 479 -31.56 -10.75 -6.24
N GLU A 480 -30.52 -10.22 -5.60
CA GLU A 480 -30.63 -9.42 -4.39
C GLU A 480 -29.79 -8.15 -4.54
N THR A 481 -30.34 -7.03 -4.06
CA THR A 481 -29.56 -5.80 -4.00
C THR A 481 -28.34 -6.01 -3.12
N GLN A 482 -27.20 -5.43 -3.53
CA GLN A 482 -25.93 -5.61 -2.83
C GLN A 482 -25.56 -4.36 -2.03
N PRO A 483 -25.00 -4.53 -0.82
CA PRO A 483 -24.50 -3.39 -0.06
C PRO A 483 -23.36 -2.69 -0.81
N PRO A 484 -23.12 -1.38 -0.58
CA PRO A 484 -22.02 -0.68 -1.23
C PRO A 484 -20.71 -1.38 -0.96
N PRO A 485 -19.81 -1.51 -1.94
CA PRO A 485 -18.58 -2.27 -1.79
C PRO A 485 -17.64 -1.63 -0.76
N ARG A 486 -16.95 -2.47 0.03
CA ARG A 486 -15.89 -2.02 0.92
C ARG A 486 -14.76 -1.36 0.13
N PHE A 487 -14.13 -0.34 0.72
CA PHE A 487 -12.99 0.30 0.09
C PHE A 487 -11.78 -0.65 -0.02
N GLY A 488 -11.20 -0.71 -1.23
CA GLY A 488 -9.82 -1.17 -1.41
C GLY A 488 -8.86 0.02 -1.43
N GLU A 489 -7.56 -0.23 -1.61
CA GLU A 489 -6.59 0.87 -1.70
C GLU A 489 -6.92 1.84 -2.85
N ALA A 490 -7.25 1.32 -4.04
CA ALA A 490 -7.56 2.13 -5.21
C ALA A 490 -8.82 2.98 -5.03
N SER A 491 -9.93 2.38 -4.54
CA SER A 491 -11.19 3.09 -4.36
C SER A 491 -11.13 4.07 -3.19
N LEU A 492 -10.34 3.81 -2.15
CA LEU A 492 -10.13 4.78 -1.07
C LEU A 492 -9.30 5.97 -1.55
N VAL A 493 -8.23 5.75 -2.33
CA VAL A 493 -7.47 6.86 -2.95
C VAL A 493 -8.35 7.68 -3.89
N LYS A 494 -9.18 7.02 -4.71
CA LYS A 494 -10.15 7.71 -5.58
C LYS A 494 -11.08 8.60 -4.76
N PHE A 495 -11.67 8.05 -3.70
CA PHE A 495 -12.58 8.80 -2.82
C PHE A 495 -11.89 10.00 -2.15
N LEU A 496 -10.67 9.82 -1.62
CA LEU A 496 -9.87 10.88 -1.01
C LEU A 496 -9.57 12.01 -2.02
N GLU A 497 -9.18 11.65 -3.25
CA GLU A 497 -8.91 12.60 -4.34
C GLU A 497 -10.15 13.39 -4.75
N GLU A 498 -11.29 12.70 -4.93
CA GLU A 498 -12.56 13.32 -5.35
C GLU A 498 -13.10 14.30 -4.30
N ASN A 499 -12.80 14.05 -3.03
CA ASN A 499 -13.21 14.91 -1.91
C ASN A 499 -12.11 15.88 -1.44
N GLY A 500 -11.01 16.03 -2.17
CA GLY A 500 -9.94 16.99 -1.84
C GLY A 500 -9.12 16.65 -0.59
N ILE A 501 -9.18 15.41 -0.08
CA ILE A 501 -8.56 14.97 1.16
C ILE A 501 -7.16 14.42 0.90
N GLY A 502 -6.15 15.09 1.38
CA GLY A 502 -4.74 14.74 1.11
C GLY A 502 -4.27 15.21 -0.26
N ARG A 503 -3.03 14.86 -0.60
CA ARG A 503 -2.38 15.27 -1.87
C ARG A 503 -1.53 14.09 -2.39
N PRO A 504 -1.05 14.13 -3.64
CA PRO A 504 -0.25 13.04 -4.25
C PRO A 504 0.88 12.51 -3.37
N SER A 505 1.51 13.36 -2.59
CA SER A 505 2.59 12.98 -1.66
C SER A 505 2.13 12.21 -0.44
N THR A 506 0.84 12.24 -0.06
CA THR A 506 0.34 11.76 1.24
C THR A 506 -0.52 10.51 1.18
N TYR A 507 -1.16 10.17 0.05
CA TYR A 507 -2.08 9.02 -0.03
C TYR A 507 -1.47 7.72 0.49
N ALA A 508 -0.26 7.37 0.05
CA ALA A 508 0.42 6.16 0.49
C ALA A 508 0.70 6.13 2.00
N GLU A 509 1.02 7.28 2.58
CA GLU A 509 1.32 7.42 4.01
C GLU A 509 0.04 7.37 4.86
N ILE A 510 -1.06 7.93 4.39
CA ILE A 510 -2.38 7.88 5.04
C ILE A 510 -2.82 6.43 5.20
N LEU A 511 -2.85 5.67 4.08
CA LEU A 511 -3.26 4.27 4.08
C LEU A 511 -2.35 3.43 4.99
N ARG A 512 -1.03 3.65 4.90
CA ARG A 512 -0.06 2.97 5.74
C ARG A 512 -0.29 3.23 7.23
N LYS A 513 -0.61 4.47 7.61
CA LYS A 513 -0.79 4.83 9.03
C LYS A 513 -2.00 4.17 9.65
N ILE A 514 -3.13 4.11 8.97
CA ILE A 514 -4.33 3.43 9.51
C ILE A 514 -4.13 1.92 9.65
N GLU A 515 -3.32 1.30 8.77
CA GLU A 515 -2.91 -0.11 8.90
C GLU A 515 -1.89 -0.32 10.03
N ASP A 516 -0.78 0.47 10.05
CA ASP A 516 0.30 0.34 11.05
C ASP A 516 -0.23 0.53 12.49
N ARG A 517 -1.33 1.27 12.66
CA ARG A 517 -2.01 1.50 13.93
C ARG A 517 -3.02 0.41 14.28
N ALA A 518 -3.23 -0.57 13.42
CA ALA A 518 -4.25 -1.61 13.56
C ALA A 518 -5.68 -1.03 13.70
N TYR A 519 -5.95 0.13 13.10
CA TYR A 519 -7.30 0.72 13.04
C TYR A 519 -8.15 0.07 11.97
N VAL A 520 -7.50 -0.44 10.92
CA VAL A 520 -8.10 -1.23 9.86
C VAL A 520 -7.27 -2.49 9.61
N ARG A 521 -7.92 -3.54 9.13
CA ARG A 521 -7.31 -4.75 8.57
C ARG A 521 -7.72 -4.91 7.12
N LYS A 522 -7.02 -5.76 6.38
CA LYS A 522 -7.38 -6.12 5.01
C LYS A 522 -7.84 -7.58 4.93
N LYS A 523 -9.00 -7.76 4.31
CA LYS A 523 -9.49 -9.06 3.85
C LYS A 523 -9.82 -8.91 2.36
N ASP A 524 -9.39 -9.82 1.53
CA ASP A 524 -9.61 -9.80 0.07
C ASP A 524 -9.26 -8.45 -0.58
N ARG A 525 -8.15 -7.86 -0.15
CA ARG A 525 -7.67 -6.53 -0.58
C ARG A 525 -8.60 -5.36 -0.22
N ARG A 526 -9.61 -5.57 0.64
CA ARG A 526 -10.55 -4.56 1.13
C ARG A 526 -10.24 -4.19 2.58
N PHE A 527 -10.44 -2.92 2.92
CA PHE A 527 -10.31 -2.43 4.27
C PHE A 527 -11.55 -2.78 5.09
N ILE A 528 -11.32 -3.31 6.28
CA ILE A 528 -12.33 -3.56 7.30
C ILE A 528 -11.87 -2.84 8.57
N PRO A 529 -12.70 -2.00 9.21
CA PRO A 529 -12.33 -1.36 10.45
C PRO A 529 -12.27 -2.36 11.60
N THR A 530 -11.28 -2.20 12.47
CA THR A 530 -11.20 -2.98 13.71
C THR A 530 -12.10 -2.37 14.80
N PRO A 531 -12.45 -3.10 15.86
CA PRO A 531 -13.14 -2.52 17.00
C PRO A 531 -12.41 -1.31 17.59
N LEU A 532 -11.07 -1.33 17.61
CA LEU A 532 -10.25 -0.20 18.04
C LEU A 532 -10.38 0.99 17.08
N GLY A 533 -10.39 0.75 15.76
CA GLY A 533 -10.58 1.79 14.76
C GLY A 533 -11.94 2.48 14.89
N ARG A 534 -13.02 1.71 15.08
CA ARG A 534 -14.38 2.22 15.30
C ARG A 534 -14.46 3.08 16.57
N LEU A 535 -13.89 2.59 17.67
CA LEU A 535 -13.83 3.33 18.94
C LEU A 535 -13.10 4.67 18.79
N VAL A 536 -11.96 4.68 18.08
CA VAL A 536 -11.21 5.93 17.84
C VAL A 536 -12.04 6.92 17.04
N VAL A 537 -12.78 6.47 16.03
CA VAL A 537 -13.67 7.35 15.25
C VAL A 537 -14.78 7.93 16.14
N ASP A 538 -15.47 7.09 16.92
CA ASP A 538 -16.55 7.55 17.80
C ASP A 538 -16.04 8.57 18.82
N LEU A 539 -14.89 8.33 19.44
CA LEU A 539 -14.27 9.27 20.39
C LEU A 539 -13.89 10.60 19.72
N MET A 540 -13.42 10.56 18.46
CA MET A 540 -13.09 11.79 17.73
C MET A 540 -14.35 12.56 17.35
N LEU A 541 -15.42 11.89 16.95
CA LEU A 541 -16.71 12.52 16.65
C LEU A 541 -17.40 13.08 17.91
N GLU A 542 -17.24 12.40 19.05
CA GLU A 542 -17.74 12.92 20.34
C GLU A 542 -17.03 14.20 20.77
N GLY A 543 -15.70 14.24 20.58
CA GLY A 543 -14.86 15.35 21.03
C GLY A 543 -14.82 16.51 20.08
N PHE A 544 -14.83 16.27 18.78
CA PHE A 544 -14.59 17.25 17.73
C PHE A 544 -15.73 17.20 16.71
N ASP A 545 -16.63 18.15 16.75
CA ASP A 545 -17.88 18.13 15.96
C ASP A 545 -17.60 18.04 14.43
N ASP A 546 -16.95 19.06 13.85
CA ASP A 546 -16.69 19.17 12.42
C ASP A 546 -15.21 19.02 12.01
N PHE A 547 -14.31 19.00 12.98
CA PHE A 547 -12.86 19.02 12.72
C PHE A 547 -12.35 17.81 11.90
N PHE A 548 -12.95 16.64 12.07
CA PHE A 548 -12.65 15.43 11.32
C PHE A 548 -13.68 15.14 10.22
N GLU A 549 -14.37 16.16 9.73
CA GLU A 549 -15.22 16.06 8.56
C GLU A 549 -14.40 16.14 7.26
N THR A 550 -14.91 15.51 6.22
CA THR A 550 -14.30 15.51 4.89
C THR A 550 -14.18 16.94 4.35
N GLY A 551 -15.26 17.74 4.44
CA GLY A 551 -15.31 19.11 3.96
C GLY A 551 -14.36 20.06 4.70
N TYR A 552 -14.19 19.91 6.01
CA TYR A 552 -13.23 20.73 6.76
C TYR A 552 -11.78 20.41 6.36
N THR A 553 -11.44 19.11 6.22
CA THR A 553 -10.10 18.70 5.81
C THR A 553 -9.80 19.14 4.37
N ALA A 554 -10.77 19.09 3.47
CA ALA A 554 -10.62 19.57 2.10
C ALA A 554 -10.30 21.07 2.05
N ARG A 555 -11.08 21.90 2.75
CA ARG A 555 -10.82 23.36 2.85
C ARG A 555 -9.42 23.66 3.36
N MET A 556 -8.95 22.96 4.39
CA MET A 556 -7.59 23.14 4.89
C MET A 556 -6.50 22.80 3.89
N GLU A 557 -6.74 21.80 3.04
CA GLU A 557 -5.80 21.47 1.95
C GLU A 557 -5.84 22.54 0.85
N GLU A 558 -7.01 23.14 0.58
CA GLU A 558 -7.16 24.29 -0.33
C GLU A 558 -6.43 25.52 0.20
N GLU A 559 -6.59 25.88 1.48
CA GLU A 559 -5.87 26.98 2.13
C GLU A 559 -4.34 26.79 2.06
N LEU A 560 -3.84 25.55 2.19
CA LEU A 560 -2.42 25.26 2.02
C LEU A 560 -1.96 25.40 0.58
N ASP A 561 -2.82 25.14 -0.39
CA ASP A 561 -2.52 25.39 -1.80
C ASP A 561 -2.54 26.91 -2.11
N GLU A 562 -3.46 27.69 -1.53
CA GLU A 562 -3.47 29.15 -1.58
C GLU A 562 -2.18 29.78 -0.97
N VAL A 563 -1.65 29.19 0.09
CA VAL A 563 -0.35 29.59 0.64
C VAL A 563 0.77 29.29 -0.36
N GLU A 564 0.74 28.13 -1.02
CA GLU A 564 1.73 27.77 -2.05
C GLU A 564 1.69 28.71 -3.26
N GLU A 565 0.49 29.14 -3.67
CA GLU A 565 0.27 30.13 -4.74
C GLU A 565 0.63 31.56 -4.32
N GLY A 566 0.82 31.80 -3.01
CA GLY A 566 1.16 33.14 -2.46
C GLY A 566 -0.04 34.07 -2.27
N SER A 567 -1.26 33.58 -2.44
CA SER A 567 -2.50 34.34 -2.22
C SER A 567 -2.86 34.45 -0.73
N LEU A 568 -2.36 33.53 0.13
CA LEU A 568 -2.57 33.49 1.57
C LEU A 568 -1.25 33.43 2.34
N ASP A 569 -1.10 34.26 3.38
CA ASP A 569 0.06 34.16 4.29
C ASP A 569 -0.07 32.95 5.22
N TRP A 570 0.97 32.12 5.28
CA TRP A 570 0.97 30.89 6.05
C TRP A 570 0.77 31.07 7.58
N ARG A 571 1.20 32.21 8.14
CA ARG A 571 1.00 32.51 9.56
C ARG A 571 -0.45 32.91 9.84
N LYS A 572 -1.10 33.61 8.90
CA LYS A 572 -2.54 33.91 9.00
C LYS A 572 -3.36 32.62 8.94
N ALA A 573 -3.10 31.75 8.00
CA ALA A 573 -3.73 30.44 7.91
C ALA A 573 -3.57 29.62 9.20
N LEU A 574 -2.37 29.61 9.78
CA LEU A 574 -2.11 28.94 11.07
C LEU A 574 -2.87 29.58 12.23
N ALA A 575 -2.95 30.91 12.30
CA ALA A 575 -3.64 31.61 13.37
C ALA A 575 -5.16 31.35 13.37
N GLU A 576 -5.75 31.33 12.19
CA GLU A 576 -7.16 30.99 11.99
C GLU A 576 -7.44 29.53 12.39
N PHE A 577 -6.63 28.59 11.86
CA PHE A 577 -6.69 27.19 12.24
C PHE A 577 -6.56 26.99 13.75
N ASP A 578 -5.50 27.52 14.39
CA ASP A 578 -5.21 27.28 15.81
C ASP A 578 -6.24 27.91 16.71
N GLY A 579 -6.79 29.09 16.35
CA GLY A 579 -7.87 29.75 17.07
C GLY A 579 -9.13 28.90 17.20
N LYS A 580 -9.49 28.14 16.16
CA LYS A 580 -10.57 27.16 16.19
C LYS A 580 -10.14 25.90 16.92
N PHE A 581 -8.98 25.36 16.60
CA PHE A 581 -8.47 24.08 17.13
C PHE A 581 -8.33 24.08 18.66
N VAL A 582 -7.84 25.17 19.25
CA VAL A 582 -7.74 25.30 20.72
C VAL A 582 -9.11 25.20 21.39
N LYS A 583 -10.12 25.91 20.85
CA LYS A 583 -11.50 25.86 21.37
C LYS A 583 -12.09 24.44 21.26
N ASP A 584 -11.91 23.80 20.10
CA ASP A 584 -12.41 22.45 19.86
C ASP A 584 -11.73 21.43 20.80
N ARG A 585 -10.42 21.54 20.99
CA ARG A 585 -9.68 20.70 21.93
C ARG A 585 -10.13 20.87 23.38
N GLU A 586 -10.36 22.09 23.84
CA GLU A 586 -10.86 22.34 25.19
C GLU A 586 -12.25 21.76 25.39
N ARG A 587 -13.13 21.91 24.42
CA ARG A 587 -14.45 21.28 24.39
C ARG A 587 -14.34 19.77 24.42
N ALA A 588 -13.48 19.18 23.58
CA ALA A 588 -13.22 17.74 23.52
C ALA A 588 -12.70 17.19 24.86
N ARG A 589 -11.80 17.92 25.52
CA ARG A 589 -11.28 17.55 26.85
C ARG A 589 -12.37 17.40 27.91
N LYS A 590 -13.42 18.23 27.83
CA LYS A 590 -14.57 18.18 28.74
C LYS A 590 -15.58 17.10 28.32
N LYS A 591 -15.89 17.00 27.03
CA LYS A 591 -16.97 16.18 26.47
C LYS A 591 -16.60 14.70 26.35
N MET A 592 -15.40 14.37 25.88
CA MET A 592 -14.97 12.99 25.63
C MET A 592 -15.02 12.12 26.90
N VAL A 593 -15.64 10.96 26.76
CA VAL A 593 -15.70 9.93 27.83
C VAL A 593 -14.31 9.32 28.08
N SER A 594 -14.13 8.74 29.27
CA SER A 594 -12.86 8.10 29.65
C SER A 594 -13.01 6.61 29.88
N LEU A 595 -12.19 5.82 29.17
CA LEU A 595 -12.11 4.36 29.33
C LEU A 595 -11.08 3.92 30.40
N LYS A 596 -10.35 4.85 31.03
CA LYS A 596 -9.33 4.48 32.05
C LYS A 596 -9.91 3.76 33.25
N ALA A 597 -11.05 4.24 33.76
CA ALA A 597 -11.78 3.57 34.83
C ALA A 597 -12.75 2.47 34.34
N GLY A 598 -12.82 2.33 33.00
CA GLY A 598 -13.81 1.49 32.34
C GLY A 598 -15.16 2.19 32.17
N LEU A 599 -15.75 2.07 30.99
CA LEU A 599 -17.03 2.65 30.60
C LEU A 599 -18.12 1.56 30.70
N PRO A 600 -19.23 1.76 31.44
CA PRO A 600 -20.35 0.80 31.49
C PRO A 600 -20.84 0.46 30.07
N LEU A 601 -21.16 -0.81 29.78
CA LEU A 601 -21.59 -1.23 28.45
C LEU A 601 -22.88 -0.53 27.99
N ALA A 602 -23.81 -0.27 28.89
CA ALA A 602 -25.00 0.52 28.62
C ALA A 602 -24.65 1.94 28.09
N GLU A 603 -23.63 2.56 28.67
CA GLU A 603 -23.14 3.87 28.23
C GLU A 603 -22.38 3.78 26.92
N VAL A 604 -21.62 2.71 26.68
CA VAL A 604 -20.94 2.42 25.41
C VAL A 604 -21.96 2.39 24.26
N ARG A 605 -23.06 1.65 24.42
CA ARG A 605 -24.13 1.54 23.39
C ARG A 605 -24.85 2.87 23.14
N LYS A 606 -24.99 3.69 24.18
CA LYS A 606 -25.62 5.02 24.06
C LYS A 606 -24.71 6.04 23.38
N THR A 607 -23.41 5.99 23.69
CA THR A 607 -22.44 7.04 23.29
C THR A 607 -21.84 6.75 21.93
N PHE A 608 -21.53 5.48 21.62
CA PHE A 608 -20.78 5.12 20.40
C PHE A 608 -21.71 4.61 19.31
N VAL A 609 -21.65 5.26 18.16
CA VAL A 609 -22.53 4.99 17.01
C VAL A 609 -21.96 3.88 16.12
N HIS A 610 -20.64 3.84 15.97
CA HIS A 610 -19.94 2.92 15.06
C HIS A 610 -19.35 1.71 15.78
N PHE A 611 -19.05 1.85 17.08
CA PHE A 611 -18.51 0.76 17.86
C PHE A 611 -19.56 -0.33 18.08
N ARG A 612 -19.18 -1.58 17.81
CA ARG A 612 -20.00 -2.76 18.05
C ARG A 612 -19.29 -3.68 19.01
N LEU A 613 -20.06 -4.34 19.84
CA LEU A 613 -19.57 -5.39 20.74
C LEU A 613 -19.78 -6.75 20.06
N PRO A 614 -18.73 -7.37 19.49
CA PRO A 614 -18.83 -8.75 19.05
C PRO A 614 -19.20 -9.64 20.24
N ASN A 615 -20.14 -10.56 20.08
CA ASN A 615 -20.60 -11.46 21.15
C ASN A 615 -21.01 -10.71 22.43
N ASP A 616 -21.94 -9.74 22.27
CA ASP A 616 -22.40 -8.87 23.36
C ASP A 616 -22.89 -9.65 24.58
N PRO A 617 -22.20 -9.56 25.74
CA PRO A 617 -22.59 -10.30 26.95
C PRO A 617 -23.75 -9.67 27.72
N GLY A 618 -24.34 -8.58 27.23
CA GLY A 618 -25.30 -7.76 27.97
C GLY A 618 -24.63 -6.76 28.92
N ASP A 619 -25.40 -6.21 29.87
CA ASP A 619 -24.91 -5.17 30.78
C ASP A 619 -24.38 -5.71 32.11
N THR A 620 -24.72 -6.95 32.46
CA THR A 620 -24.46 -7.54 33.77
C THR A 620 -23.48 -8.71 33.67
N CYS A 621 -22.64 -8.83 34.69
CA CYS A 621 -21.66 -9.89 34.79
C CYS A 621 -22.33 -11.25 35.08
N PRO A 622 -22.09 -12.29 34.29
CA PRO A 622 -22.69 -13.62 34.52
C PRO A 622 -22.16 -14.31 35.77
N LYS A 623 -21.03 -13.85 36.35
CA LYS A 623 -20.48 -14.42 37.60
C LYS A 623 -20.97 -13.71 38.86
N SER A 624 -21.11 -12.38 38.83
CA SER A 624 -21.40 -11.61 40.05
C SER A 624 -22.66 -10.75 39.98
N GLY A 625 -23.28 -10.60 38.82
CA GLY A 625 -24.41 -9.68 38.61
C GLY A 625 -24.04 -8.20 38.57
N ASP A 626 -22.77 -7.82 38.79
CA ASP A 626 -22.32 -6.44 38.69
C ASP A 626 -22.28 -5.95 37.23
N ALA A 627 -22.27 -4.64 37.05
CA ALA A 627 -22.18 -4.03 35.72
C ALA A 627 -20.89 -4.44 34.98
N LEU A 628 -21.01 -4.68 33.67
CA LEU A 628 -19.87 -4.88 32.77
C LEU A 628 -19.38 -3.57 32.23
N LYS A 629 -18.07 -3.45 32.06
CA LYS A 629 -17.38 -2.24 31.58
C LYS A 629 -16.43 -2.54 30.43
N LEU A 630 -16.45 -1.69 29.41
CA LEU A 630 -15.43 -1.66 28.37
C LEU A 630 -14.15 -1.07 28.93
N ARG A 631 -13.03 -1.74 28.73
CA ARG A 631 -11.69 -1.30 29.14
C ARG A 631 -10.69 -1.50 28.02
N MET A 632 -9.58 -0.75 28.11
CA MET A 632 -8.42 -0.91 27.24
C MET A 632 -7.22 -1.40 28.05
N GLY A 633 -6.62 -2.50 27.61
CA GLY A 633 -5.43 -3.09 28.20
C GLY A 633 -4.24 -3.16 27.26
N LYS A 634 -3.16 -3.78 27.70
CA LYS A 634 -1.97 -4.02 26.85
C LYS A 634 -2.26 -4.94 25.65
N ALA A 635 -3.26 -5.79 25.76
CA ALA A 635 -3.66 -6.76 24.73
C ALA A 635 -4.72 -6.20 23.75
N GLY A 636 -5.32 -5.05 24.02
CA GLY A 636 -6.41 -4.47 23.24
C GLY A 636 -7.62 -4.14 24.12
N LEU A 637 -8.77 -3.98 23.48
CA LEU A 637 -10.06 -3.79 24.13
C LEU A 637 -10.55 -5.07 24.77
N PHE A 638 -11.17 -4.97 25.93
CA PHE A 638 -11.79 -6.09 26.64
C PHE A 638 -12.94 -5.61 27.53
N ILE A 639 -13.85 -6.53 27.84
CA ILE A 639 -14.92 -6.31 28.78
C ILE A 639 -14.48 -6.86 30.14
N ALA A 640 -14.76 -6.15 31.22
CA ALA A 640 -14.46 -6.60 32.59
C ALA A 640 -15.60 -6.30 33.55
N CYS A 641 -15.73 -7.11 34.55
CA CYS A 641 -16.67 -6.85 35.65
C CYS A 641 -16.29 -5.62 36.47
N ALA A 642 -17.27 -4.81 36.84
CA ALA A 642 -17.06 -3.65 37.72
C ALA A 642 -16.63 -4.06 39.14
N GLY A 643 -17.00 -5.28 39.61
CA GLY A 643 -16.64 -5.84 40.90
C GLY A 643 -15.20 -6.30 41.06
N TYR A 644 -14.31 -6.08 40.01
CA TYR A 644 -12.90 -6.40 40.16
C TYR A 644 -12.25 -5.64 41.33
N PRO A 645 -11.45 -6.28 42.20
CA PRO A 645 -10.85 -7.61 42.10
C PRO A 645 -11.69 -8.77 42.71
N LYS A 646 -12.87 -8.50 43.31
CA LYS A 646 -13.72 -9.57 43.89
C LYS A 646 -14.26 -10.51 42.81
N CYS A 647 -14.57 -10.00 41.63
CA CYS A 647 -14.95 -10.78 40.47
C CYS A 647 -13.87 -10.60 39.35
N ASP A 648 -13.35 -11.72 38.87
CA ASP A 648 -12.29 -11.79 37.86
C ASP A 648 -12.81 -11.95 36.42
N PHE A 649 -14.11 -11.81 36.21
CA PHE A 649 -14.69 -11.97 34.88
C PHE A 649 -14.11 -10.96 33.89
N THR A 650 -13.57 -11.48 32.78
CA THR A 650 -13.11 -10.71 31.62
C THR A 650 -13.48 -11.43 30.32
N GLN A 651 -13.83 -10.66 29.29
CA GLN A 651 -14.08 -11.14 27.94
C GLN A 651 -13.28 -10.30 26.97
N ASP A 652 -12.42 -10.94 26.19
CA ASP A 652 -11.67 -10.25 25.12
C ASP A 652 -12.61 -9.84 23.99
N ILE A 653 -12.35 -8.70 23.37
CA ILE A 653 -13.03 -8.27 22.16
C ILE A 653 -12.14 -8.69 20.99
N PRO A 654 -12.55 -9.68 20.17
CA PRO A 654 -11.76 -10.18 19.09
C PRO A 654 -11.57 -9.09 18.01
N GLU A 655 -10.37 -8.98 17.45
CA GLU A 655 -10.09 -8.11 16.30
C GLU A 655 -10.70 -8.64 14.98
N VAL A 656 -11.06 -9.92 14.98
CA VAL A 656 -11.68 -10.66 13.87
C VAL A 656 -12.92 -11.35 14.42
N GLU A 657 -14.05 -11.25 13.74
CA GLU A 657 -15.25 -12.00 14.08
C GLU A 657 -14.95 -13.50 13.91
N GLU A 658 -15.32 -14.31 14.92
CA GLU A 658 -15.05 -15.75 14.94
C GLU A 658 -15.70 -16.48 13.75
N ASP A 659 -16.79 -15.94 13.20
CA ASP A 659 -17.50 -16.46 12.02
C ASP A 659 -16.69 -16.39 10.72
N GLU A 660 -15.54 -15.73 10.71
CA GLU A 660 -14.68 -15.60 9.52
C GLU A 660 -13.62 -16.71 9.39
N ILE A 661 -13.46 -17.54 10.44
CA ILE A 661 -12.52 -18.66 10.44
C ILE A 661 -13.36 -19.93 10.52
N ASP A 662 -13.43 -20.66 9.41
CA ASP A 662 -14.00 -22.01 9.41
C ASP A 662 -13.13 -22.90 10.32
N ALA A 663 -13.61 -23.11 11.51
CA ALA A 663 -12.98 -23.94 12.54
C ALA A 663 -13.74 -25.25 12.78
N SER A 664 -14.63 -25.62 11.86
CA SER A 664 -15.44 -26.85 11.97
C SER A 664 -14.59 -28.09 12.22
N ASP A 665 -13.41 -28.16 11.57
CA ASP A 665 -12.46 -29.28 11.76
C ASP A 665 -11.74 -29.26 13.13
N LEU A 666 -11.92 -28.19 13.93
CA LEU A 666 -11.31 -28.03 15.24
C LEU A 666 -12.32 -28.13 16.39
N GLU A 667 -13.62 -28.26 16.07
CA GLU A 667 -14.67 -28.46 17.06
C GLU A 667 -14.55 -29.84 17.72
N GLY A 668 -14.76 -29.87 19.04
CA GLY A 668 -14.68 -31.13 19.82
C GLY A 668 -13.26 -31.55 20.23
N GLN A 669 -12.21 -30.82 19.88
CA GLN A 669 -10.85 -31.12 20.34
C GLN A 669 -10.72 -30.92 21.86
N THR A 670 -10.12 -31.91 22.53
CA THR A 670 -9.84 -31.90 23.96
C THR A 670 -8.36 -31.64 24.24
N CYS A 671 -8.09 -31.08 25.39
CA CYS A 671 -6.73 -30.78 25.82
C CYS A 671 -5.97 -32.04 26.24
N ASP A 672 -4.83 -32.32 25.65
CA ASP A 672 -3.99 -33.49 25.96
C ASP A 672 -3.49 -33.51 27.42
N ASP A 673 -3.38 -32.31 28.07
CA ASP A 673 -2.87 -32.22 29.44
C ASP A 673 -3.94 -32.42 30.50
N CYS A 674 -5.22 -32.07 30.26
CA CYS A 674 -6.25 -32.09 31.32
C CYS A 674 -7.64 -32.56 30.83
N GLY A 675 -7.80 -32.97 29.57
CA GLY A 675 -9.06 -33.47 29.01
C GLY A 675 -10.17 -32.43 28.80
N SER A 676 -9.97 -31.16 29.22
CA SER A 676 -10.96 -30.10 29.04
C SER A 676 -11.08 -29.68 27.56
N PRO A 677 -12.25 -29.19 27.11
CA PRO A 677 -12.39 -28.71 25.73
C PRO A 677 -11.37 -27.62 25.37
N MET A 678 -10.92 -27.60 24.10
CA MET A 678 -10.09 -26.53 23.59
C MET A 678 -10.93 -25.55 22.75
N LYS A 679 -10.63 -24.26 22.84
CA LYS A 679 -11.29 -23.22 22.05
C LYS A 679 -10.28 -22.46 21.20
N LEU A 680 -10.68 -22.12 19.97
CA LEU A 680 -9.90 -21.23 19.10
C LEU A 680 -9.81 -19.85 19.76
N ARG A 681 -8.59 -19.33 19.82
CA ARG A 681 -8.27 -18.00 20.34
C ARG A 681 -7.26 -17.30 19.43
N THR A 682 -7.28 -15.99 19.44
CA THR A 682 -6.32 -15.17 18.68
C THR A 682 -5.30 -14.55 19.63
N GLY A 683 -4.03 -14.78 19.36
CA GLY A 683 -2.92 -14.21 20.15
C GLY A 683 -2.65 -12.74 19.79
N ARG A 684 -1.84 -12.06 20.63
CA ARG A 684 -1.45 -10.63 20.47
C ARG A 684 -0.84 -10.26 19.12
N SER A 685 -0.37 -11.26 18.38
CA SER A 685 0.26 -11.06 17.03
C SER A 685 -0.73 -11.34 15.89
N GLY A 686 -2.02 -11.53 16.17
CA GLY A 686 -3.02 -11.96 15.19
C GLY A 686 -2.89 -13.44 14.78
N SER A 687 -2.06 -14.24 15.48
CA SER A 687 -1.93 -15.68 15.23
C SER A 687 -3.03 -16.45 15.98
N ALA A 688 -3.75 -17.32 15.25
CA ALA A 688 -4.74 -18.20 15.84
C ALA A 688 -4.07 -19.35 16.60
N PHE A 689 -4.67 -19.81 17.72
CA PHE A 689 -4.26 -20.97 18.48
C PHE A 689 -5.46 -21.57 19.21
N LEU A 690 -5.44 -22.87 19.48
CA LEU A 690 -6.37 -23.49 20.39
C LEU A 690 -5.86 -23.33 21.83
N GLY A 691 -6.70 -22.82 22.70
CA GLY A 691 -6.40 -22.64 24.12
C GLY A 691 -7.31 -23.51 25.00
N CYS A 692 -6.74 -24.17 26.00
CA CYS A 692 -7.51 -24.95 26.94
C CYS A 692 -8.53 -24.08 27.71
N THR A 693 -9.76 -24.54 27.83
CA THR A 693 -10.83 -23.82 28.54
C THR A 693 -10.62 -23.80 30.05
N ALA A 694 -9.83 -24.73 30.62
CA ALA A 694 -9.45 -24.75 32.01
C ALA A 694 -8.35 -23.75 32.41
N TYR A 695 -7.99 -22.82 31.54
CA TYR A 695 -7.06 -21.73 31.88
C TYR A 695 -7.63 -20.89 33.05
N PRO A 696 -6.85 -20.49 34.07
CA PRO A 696 -5.39 -20.60 34.23
C PRO A 696 -4.85 -21.89 34.86
N ALA A 697 -5.69 -22.82 35.23
CA ALA A 697 -5.27 -24.09 35.84
C ALA A 697 -4.50 -24.96 34.85
N CYS A 698 -4.96 -25.05 33.62
CA CYS A 698 -4.24 -25.64 32.50
C CYS A 698 -3.84 -24.54 31.49
N ARG A 699 -2.57 -24.55 31.07
CA ARG A 699 -2.01 -23.53 30.13
C ARG A 699 -1.69 -24.10 28.76
N ASN A 700 -2.20 -25.27 28.45
CA ASN A 700 -1.94 -25.91 27.17
C ASN A 700 -2.51 -25.10 26.00
N THR A 701 -1.72 -24.96 24.94
CA THR A 701 -2.11 -24.27 23.70
C THR A 701 -1.55 -25.01 22.49
N VAL A 702 -2.37 -25.15 21.45
CA VAL A 702 -1.98 -25.76 20.18
C VAL A 702 -1.98 -24.66 19.08
N PRO A 703 -0.85 -24.41 18.38
CA PRO A 703 -0.81 -23.47 17.27
C PRO A 703 -1.81 -23.87 16.17
N VAL A 704 -2.47 -22.87 15.57
CA VAL A 704 -3.38 -23.05 14.46
C VAL A 704 -2.88 -22.27 13.25
N ARG A 705 -2.92 -22.89 12.10
CA ARG A 705 -2.70 -22.22 10.81
C ARG A 705 -4.06 -21.91 10.19
N VAL A 706 -4.26 -20.66 9.84
CA VAL A 706 -5.40 -20.23 9.02
C VAL A 706 -4.92 -20.02 7.59
N ALA A 707 -5.46 -20.79 6.65
CA ALA A 707 -5.15 -20.69 5.23
C ALA A 707 -6.46 -20.80 4.43
N GLY A 708 -6.75 -19.78 3.61
CA GLY A 708 -7.98 -19.75 2.81
C GLY A 708 -9.28 -19.73 3.63
N GLY A 709 -9.26 -19.16 4.84
CA GLY A 709 -10.42 -19.13 5.75
C GLY A 709 -10.60 -20.39 6.61
N LYS A 710 -9.90 -21.50 6.36
CA LYS A 710 -9.92 -22.71 7.16
C LYS A 710 -8.82 -22.74 8.20
N ALA A 711 -9.16 -23.20 9.40
CA ALA A 711 -8.24 -23.35 10.53
C ALA A 711 -7.78 -24.79 10.67
N GLU A 712 -6.48 -25.05 10.71
CA GLU A 712 -5.86 -26.34 10.90
C GLU A 712 -4.98 -26.34 12.17
N ALA A 713 -5.18 -27.28 13.08
CA ALA A 713 -4.30 -27.43 14.22
C ALA A 713 -2.91 -27.94 13.80
N ARG A 714 -1.87 -27.36 14.39
CA ARG A 714 -0.46 -27.79 14.20
C ARG A 714 0.12 -28.22 15.52
N PRO A 715 -0.17 -29.44 15.98
CA PRO A 715 0.42 -29.94 17.22
C PRO A 715 1.95 -30.05 17.09
N ASP A 716 2.65 -29.98 18.24
CA ASP A 716 4.08 -30.23 18.30
C ASP A 716 4.39 -31.66 17.84
N VAL A 717 5.29 -31.83 16.86
CA VAL A 717 5.63 -33.15 16.30
C VAL A 717 6.90 -33.69 17.00
N PRO A 718 6.83 -34.88 17.65
CA PRO A 718 8.01 -35.50 18.25
C PRO A 718 9.10 -35.75 17.20
N THR A 719 10.36 -35.47 17.54
CA THR A 719 11.52 -35.73 16.67
C THR A 719 12.07 -37.16 16.82
N GLY A 720 11.59 -37.90 17.80
CA GLY A 720 12.14 -39.21 18.15
C GLY A 720 13.36 -39.16 19.09
N GLU A 721 13.88 -37.97 19.40
CA GLU A 721 15.05 -37.79 20.26
C GLU A 721 14.63 -37.23 21.64
N SER A 722 15.44 -37.54 22.68
CA SER A 722 15.25 -37.07 24.05
C SER A 722 16.12 -35.84 24.34
N CYS A 723 15.62 -34.95 25.16
CA CYS A 723 16.34 -33.76 25.62
C CYS A 723 17.51 -34.17 26.54
N PRO A 724 18.76 -33.76 26.22
CA PRO A 724 19.92 -34.11 27.07
C PRO A 724 19.88 -33.47 28.45
N ASP A 725 19.15 -32.35 28.62
CA ASP A 725 19.05 -31.65 29.93
C ASP A 725 18.05 -32.24 30.88
N CYS A 726 16.93 -32.83 30.38
CA CYS A 726 15.83 -33.27 31.26
C CYS A 726 15.15 -34.60 30.85
N GLY A 727 15.63 -35.28 29.81
CA GLY A 727 15.17 -36.57 29.33
C GLY A 727 13.79 -36.55 28.60
N LYS A 728 13.06 -35.42 28.54
CA LYS A 728 11.79 -35.31 27.85
C LYS A 728 11.98 -35.30 26.32
N PRO A 729 10.97 -35.70 25.53
CA PRO A 729 11.06 -35.68 24.09
C PRO A 729 11.39 -34.30 23.54
N LEU A 730 12.23 -34.26 22.47
CA LEU A 730 12.37 -33.08 21.64
C LEU A 730 11.22 -33.04 20.62
N VAL A 731 10.65 -31.85 20.42
CA VAL A 731 9.52 -31.66 19.51
C VAL A 731 9.80 -30.52 18.54
N THR A 732 9.31 -30.66 17.31
CA THR A 732 9.26 -29.58 16.35
C THR A 732 8.11 -28.64 16.70
N LYS A 733 8.46 -27.41 17.05
CA LYS A 733 7.52 -26.32 17.37
C LYS A 733 7.36 -25.38 16.21
N HIS A 734 6.17 -24.86 16.03
CA HIS A 734 5.84 -23.90 14.99
C HIS A 734 5.97 -22.46 15.49
N GLY A 735 6.93 -21.70 15.00
CA GLY A 735 7.20 -20.33 15.41
C GLY A 735 6.97 -19.30 14.31
N ARG A 736 6.87 -18.01 14.69
CA ARG A 736 6.69 -16.88 13.77
C ARG A 736 7.71 -16.81 12.61
N TYR A 737 8.90 -17.37 12.81
CA TYR A 737 10.01 -17.36 11.86
C TYR A 737 10.27 -18.73 11.20
N GLY A 738 9.33 -19.66 11.33
CA GLY A 738 9.40 -21.03 10.85
C GLY A 738 9.51 -22.05 11.97
N ASP A 739 9.57 -23.31 11.59
CA ASP A 739 9.62 -24.44 12.50
C ASP A 739 10.99 -24.54 13.18
N TYR A 740 11.01 -24.94 14.44
CA TYR A 740 12.24 -25.13 15.23
C TYR A 740 12.08 -26.25 16.24
N VAL A 741 13.16 -26.93 16.55
CA VAL A 741 13.16 -28.00 17.56
C VAL A 741 13.44 -27.43 18.94
N ALA A 742 12.68 -27.89 19.94
CA ALA A 742 12.84 -27.54 21.34
C ALA A 742 12.39 -28.69 22.24
N CYS A 743 12.81 -28.65 23.50
CA CYS A 743 12.31 -29.60 24.51
C CYS A 743 10.82 -29.44 24.76
N SER A 744 10.05 -30.53 24.83
CA SER A 744 8.63 -30.52 25.19
C SER A 744 8.39 -30.03 26.63
N GLY A 745 9.42 -30.03 27.48
CA GLY A 745 9.35 -29.53 28.85
C GLY A 745 9.41 -28.01 29.02
N TRP A 746 9.31 -27.23 27.91
CA TRP A 746 9.23 -25.77 27.99
C TRP A 746 7.98 -25.33 28.80
N PRO A 747 8.03 -24.29 29.66
CA PRO A 747 9.17 -23.39 29.94
C PRO A 747 10.17 -23.86 31.02
N ALA A 748 9.91 -24.99 31.68
CA ALA A 748 10.79 -25.51 32.75
C ALA A 748 12.18 -25.93 32.22
N CYS A 749 12.22 -26.59 31.06
CA CYS A 749 13.43 -26.86 30.32
C CYS A 749 13.53 -25.96 29.08
N ARG A 750 14.64 -25.23 28.96
CA ARG A 750 14.84 -24.27 27.85
C ARG A 750 15.78 -24.79 26.78
N TYR A 751 16.09 -26.09 26.79
CA TYR A 751 16.99 -26.70 25.81
C TYR A 751 16.47 -26.51 24.38
N ARG A 752 17.38 -26.11 23.51
CA ARG A 752 17.22 -26.08 22.04
C ARG A 752 18.47 -26.67 21.42
N PRO A 753 18.37 -27.65 20.53
CA PRO A 753 19.52 -28.20 19.84
C PRO A 753 20.31 -27.09 19.10
N PRO A 754 21.66 -27.16 19.11
CA PRO A 754 22.44 -26.19 18.35
C PRO A 754 22.16 -26.30 16.87
N LYS A 755 22.06 -25.15 16.22
CA LYS A 755 21.78 -25.09 14.77
C LYS A 755 23.03 -25.47 13.98
N PRO A 756 22.87 -26.17 12.84
CA PRO A 756 23.98 -26.37 11.92
C PRO A 756 24.61 -25.01 11.54
N VAL A 757 25.93 -24.93 11.55
CA VAL A 757 26.66 -23.73 11.18
C VAL A 757 27.29 -23.91 9.80
N ILE A 758 27.22 -22.86 8.99
CA ILE A 758 27.90 -22.87 7.68
C ILE A 758 29.25 -22.19 7.87
N THR A 759 30.31 -22.92 7.60
CA THR A 759 31.66 -22.40 7.70
C THR A 759 32.30 -22.18 6.34
N THR A 760 33.19 -21.20 6.26
CA THR A 760 33.97 -20.90 5.05
C THR A 760 35.23 -21.76 4.94
N GLY A 761 35.58 -22.54 5.98
CA GLY A 761 36.83 -23.30 6.07
C GLY A 761 38.07 -22.44 6.40
N VAL A 762 37.88 -21.13 6.60
CA VAL A 762 38.98 -20.20 6.90
C VAL A 762 39.13 -20.05 8.41
N ALA A 763 40.32 -20.34 8.95
CA ALA A 763 40.67 -20.04 10.32
C ALA A 763 40.68 -18.52 10.55
N CYS A 764 40.22 -18.07 11.72
CA CYS A 764 40.18 -16.64 11.99
C CYS A 764 41.60 -16.05 12.04
N PRO A 765 41.93 -15.06 11.22
CA PRO A 765 43.30 -14.49 11.18
C PRO A 765 43.64 -13.70 12.44
N GLU A 766 42.65 -13.31 13.24
CA GLU A 766 42.87 -12.51 14.44
C GLU A 766 43.07 -13.37 15.69
N CYS A 767 42.14 -14.27 16.02
CA CYS A 767 42.26 -15.11 17.21
C CYS A 767 42.87 -16.47 16.95
N ARG A 768 43.06 -16.92 15.72
CA ARG A 768 43.64 -18.19 15.26
C ARG A 768 43.02 -19.49 15.81
N THR A 769 42.15 -19.38 16.81
CA THR A 769 41.43 -20.51 17.45
C THR A 769 39.97 -20.64 16.96
N GLY A 770 39.43 -19.61 16.32
CA GLY A 770 38.09 -19.61 15.75
C GLY A 770 38.12 -19.84 14.26
N GLU A 771 36.96 -20.18 13.69
CA GLU A 771 36.71 -20.35 12.26
C GLU A 771 35.75 -19.28 11.76
N ILE A 772 35.84 -18.89 10.50
CA ILE A 772 34.94 -17.88 9.93
C ILE A 772 33.64 -18.55 9.45
N LEU A 773 32.52 -18.15 10.08
CA LEU A 773 31.17 -18.65 9.82
C LEU A 773 30.39 -17.70 8.93
N VAL A 774 29.52 -18.27 8.09
CA VAL A 774 28.52 -17.51 7.33
C VAL A 774 27.40 -17.10 8.27
N ARG A 775 27.19 -15.81 8.43
CA ARG A 775 26.14 -15.23 9.29
C ARG A 775 25.23 -14.33 8.45
N ARG A 776 23.97 -14.16 8.85
CA ARG A 776 23.04 -13.24 8.21
C ARG A 776 22.84 -11.99 9.06
N GLY A 777 23.12 -10.84 8.49
CA GLY A 777 22.92 -9.53 9.11
C GLY A 777 21.81 -8.72 8.42
N ARG A 778 21.60 -7.50 8.91
CA ARG A 778 20.58 -6.57 8.38
C ARG A 778 20.77 -6.23 6.90
N PHE A 779 21.99 -6.29 6.41
CA PHE A 779 22.39 -5.87 5.05
C PHE A 779 22.79 -7.04 4.16
N GLY A 780 22.42 -8.28 4.53
CA GLY A 780 22.77 -9.49 3.80
C GLY A 780 23.73 -10.42 4.55
N PRO A 781 24.29 -11.43 3.88
CA PRO A 781 25.28 -12.33 4.50
C PRO A 781 26.56 -11.58 4.84
N PHE A 782 27.16 -11.91 5.97
CA PHE A 782 28.49 -11.49 6.39
C PHE A 782 29.21 -12.66 7.02
N TYR A 783 30.54 -12.57 7.12
CA TYR A 783 31.40 -13.68 7.54
C TYR A 783 32.09 -13.28 8.83
N GLY A 784 31.82 -13.97 9.93
CA GLY A 784 32.28 -13.60 11.27
C GLY A 784 32.89 -14.74 12.02
N CYS A 785 33.83 -14.44 12.91
CA CYS A 785 34.50 -15.41 13.74
C CYS A 785 33.50 -16.20 14.61
N SER A 786 33.77 -17.54 14.78
CA SER A 786 32.99 -18.39 15.67
C SER A 786 33.07 -17.95 17.13
N ASN A 787 34.21 -17.34 17.54
CA ASN A 787 34.47 -16.89 18.91
C ASN A 787 33.86 -15.52 19.25
N TYR A 788 32.97 -14.97 18.40
CA TYR A 788 32.21 -13.74 18.74
C TYR A 788 31.33 -13.97 19.98
N PRO A 789 31.29 -13.06 20.98
CA PRO A 789 31.81 -11.68 20.97
C PRO A 789 33.27 -11.52 21.45
N LYS A 790 33.98 -12.58 21.86
CA LYS A 790 35.37 -12.48 22.31
C LYS A 790 36.32 -12.04 21.19
N CYS A 791 36.05 -12.47 19.94
CA CYS A 791 36.76 -12.03 18.75
C CYS A 791 35.76 -11.31 17.79
N PRO A 792 35.94 -9.99 17.55
CA PRO A 792 35.03 -9.21 16.75
C PRO A 792 35.27 -9.28 15.22
N ARG A 793 36.27 -10.09 14.79
CA ARG A 793 36.69 -10.18 13.39
C ARG A 793 35.51 -10.56 12.49
N ASN A 794 35.28 -9.77 11.44
CA ASN A 794 34.30 -10.03 10.41
C ASN A 794 34.77 -9.56 9.03
N PHE A 795 34.19 -10.17 7.98
CA PHE A 795 34.43 -9.81 6.59
C PHE A 795 33.09 -9.49 5.92
N ARG A 796 33.09 -8.54 4.99
CA ARG A 796 31.94 -8.24 4.12
C ARG A 796 31.93 -9.08 2.85
N ALA A 797 33.13 -9.42 2.35
CA ALA A 797 33.35 -10.32 1.22
C ALA A 797 33.63 -11.75 1.73
N ARG A 798 33.23 -12.76 0.96
CA ARG A 798 33.39 -14.16 1.33
C ARG A 798 34.91 -14.56 1.38
N PRO A 799 35.47 -14.94 2.54
CA PRO A 799 36.79 -15.49 2.57
C PRO A 799 36.79 -16.94 2.14
N VAL A 800 37.84 -17.36 1.44
CA VAL A 800 38.11 -18.75 0.99
C VAL A 800 39.47 -19.21 1.46
N PRO A 801 39.66 -20.51 1.82
CA PRO A 801 40.90 -21.04 2.34
C PRO A 801 41.90 -21.32 1.19
N LYS A 802 42.25 -20.26 0.45
CA LYS A 802 43.23 -20.27 -0.63
C LYS A 802 44.35 -19.29 -0.31
N ALA A 803 45.58 -19.77 -0.23
CA ALA A 803 46.73 -18.93 0.04
C ALA A 803 46.98 -17.94 -1.11
N CYS A 804 47.34 -16.71 -0.75
CA CYS A 804 47.67 -15.68 -1.74
C CYS A 804 49.02 -16.03 -2.42
N PRO A 805 49.04 -16.14 -3.78
CA PRO A 805 50.26 -16.46 -4.51
C PRO A 805 51.36 -15.39 -4.37
N SER A 806 50.97 -14.14 -4.13
CA SER A 806 51.91 -13.02 -4.08
C SER A 806 52.55 -12.79 -2.68
N CYS A 807 51.83 -13.08 -1.59
CA CYS A 807 52.28 -12.73 -0.25
C CYS A 807 52.10 -13.85 0.80
N GLY A 808 51.60 -15.02 0.43
CA GLY A 808 51.40 -16.16 1.34
C GLY A 808 50.27 -16.02 2.36
N THR A 809 49.46 -14.98 2.34
CA THR A 809 48.26 -14.82 3.22
C THR A 809 47.39 -16.07 3.07
N PRO A 810 46.99 -16.79 4.17
CA PRO A 810 46.38 -18.12 4.08
C PRO A 810 44.94 -18.15 3.55
N TYR A 811 44.39 -17.01 3.19
CA TYR A 811 43.05 -16.89 2.62
C TYR A 811 42.98 -15.74 1.59
N LEU A 812 42.03 -15.81 0.70
CA LEU A 812 41.65 -14.75 -0.23
C LEU A 812 40.16 -14.37 -0.03
N LEU A 813 39.81 -13.17 -0.43
CA LEU A 813 38.40 -12.70 -0.44
C LEU A 813 37.83 -12.83 -1.83
N VAL A 814 36.57 -13.27 -1.92
CA VAL A 814 35.83 -13.32 -3.18
C VAL A 814 35.05 -12.01 -3.35
N ARG A 815 35.34 -11.31 -4.43
CA ARG A 815 34.60 -10.10 -4.83
C ARG A 815 33.88 -10.33 -6.14
N ASP A 816 32.56 -10.20 -6.17
CA ASP A 816 31.78 -10.25 -7.38
C ASP A 816 31.86 -8.92 -8.12
N ARG A 817 32.23 -8.96 -9.40
CA ARG A 817 32.34 -7.84 -10.34
C ARG A 817 31.50 -8.11 -11.59
N LYS A 818 31.32 -7.13 -12.43
CA LYS A 818 30.58 -7.29 -13.71
C LYS A 818 31.21 -8.36 -14.64
N ALA A 819 32.49 -8.59 -14.51
CA ALA A 819 33.26 -9.60 -15.30
C ALA A 819 33.33 -10.99 -14.64
N GLY A 820 32.61 -11.22 -13.52
CA GLY A 820 32.63 -12.46 -12.74
C GLY A 820 33.21 -12.31 -11.35
N ALA A 821 33.45 -13.44 -10.66
CA ALA A 821 34.05 -13.45 -9.35
C ALA A 821 35.59 -13.32 -9.44
N PHE A 822 36.17 -12.60 -8.49
CA PHE A 822 37.63 -12.38 -8.38
C PHE A 822 38.14 -12.75 -7.00
N PHE A 823 39.33 -13.36 -6.91
CA PHE A 823 40.09 -13.53 -5.69
C PHE A 823 40.92 -12.29 -5.44
N VAL A 824 40.78 -11.69 -4.26
CA VAL A 824 41.47 -10.47 -3.87
C VAL A 824 42.14 -10.68 -2.53
N CYS A 825 43.42 -10.32 -2.39
CA CYS A 825 44.12 -10.31 -1.12
C CYS A 825 43.79 -9.02 -0.34
N GLU A 826 43.48 -9.15 0.96
CA GLU A 826 43.22 -7.98 1.81
C GLU A 826 44.47 -7.42 2.51
N LYS A 827 45.59 -8.07 2.39
CA LYS A 827 46.84 -7.62 3.00
C LYS A 827 47.33 -6.32 2.35
N GLU A 828 47.51 -5.32 3.18
CA GLU A 828 47.95 -4.00 2.74
C GLU A 828 49.28 -4.09 1.97
N GLY A 829 49.32 -3.48 0.78
CA GLY A 829 50.50 -3.52 -0.11
C GLY A 829 50.64 -4.77 -0.99
N CYS A 830 49.82 -5.80 -0.86
CA CYS A 830 49.91 -7.00 -1.69
C CYS A 830 49.40 -6.85 -3.11
N GLY A 831 48.24 -6.17 -3.29
CA GLY A 831 47.66 -5.88 -4.62
C GLY A 831 47.22 -7.09 -5.44
N PHE A 832 47.24 -8.32 -4.94
CA PHE A 832 46.78 -9.50 -5.68
C PHE A 832 45.32 -9.44 -6.00
N ASP A 833 44.95 -9.55 -7.29
CA ASP A 833 43.60 -9.49 -7.82
C ASP A 833 43.56 -10.32 -9.12
N ALA A 834 42.83 -11.46 -9.12
CA ALA A 834 42.79 -12.38 -10.24
C ALA A 834 41.36 -12.99 -10.40
N PRO A 835 40.91 -13.39 -11.61
CA PRO A 835 39.66 -14.11 -11.80
C PRO A 835 39.59 -15.39 -10.96
N ALA A 836 38.47 -15.66 -10.34
CA ALA A 836 38.26 -16.83 -9.48
C ALA A 836 37.80 -18.03 -10.33
N GLN A 837 38.72 -18.63 -11.09
CA GLN A 837 38.42 -19.73 -12.01
C GLN A 837 38.06 -21.05 -11.30
N ASP A 838 38.49 -21.25 -10.07
CA ASP A 838 38.31 -22.45 -9.24
C ASP A 838 37.38 -22.19 -8.02
N LEU A 839 36.49 -21.22 -8.08
CA LEU A 839 35.62 -20.84 -6.98
C LEU A 839 34.72 -21.97 -6.48
N GLU A 840 34.34 -22.89 -7.34
CA GLU A 840 33.49 -24.04 -7.02
C GLU A 840 34.15 -25.00 -6.02
N LEU A 841 35.48 -25.07 -5.95
CA LEU A 841 36.23 -25.88 -4.99
C LEU A 841 36.13 -25.36 -3.55
N PHE A 842 35.68 -24.10 -3.36
CA PHE A 842 35.62 -23.42 -2.07
C PHE A 842 34.21 -23.15 -1.60
N THR A 843 33.27 -24.08 -1.80
CA THR A 843 31.91 -23.95 -1.32
C THR A 843 31.85 -23.98 0.21
N PRO A 844 31.06 -23.11 0.87
CA PRO A 844 30.89 -23.18 2.32
C PRO A 844 30.30 -24.52 2.75
N VAL A 845 30.88 -25.13 3.78
CA VAL A 845 30.49 -26.45 4.27
C VAL A 845 29.59 -26.30 5.50
N THR A 846 28.54 -27.09 5.55
CA THR A 846 27.63 -27.16 6.71
C THR A 846 28.29 -28.11 7.74
N LYS A 847 28.71 -27.57 8.88
CA LYS A 847 29.14 -28.37 10.03
C LYS A 847 27.95 -28.54 10.98
N VAL A 848 27.68 -29.79 11.33
CA VAL A 848 26.69 -30.14 12.33
C VAL A 848 27.47 -30.25 13.66
N PRO A 849 27.25 -29.33 14.66
CA PRO A 849 27.86 -29.43 15.96
C PRO A 849 27.46 -30.74 16.67
N GLU A 850 28.30 -31.29 17.54
CA GLU A 850 27.91 -32.39 18.42
C GLU A 850 26.67 -32.05 19.22
N GLY A 851 25.64 -32.93 19.18
CA GLY A 851 24.30 -32.69 19.77
C GLY A 851 23.32 -31.91 18.90
N ALA A 852 23.63 -31.57 17.65
CA ALA A 852 22.68 -31.06 16.69
C ALA A 852 22.00 -32.22 15.97
N LEU A 853 20.66 -32.12 15.88
CA LEU A 853 19.82 -33.10 15.18
C LEU A 853 20.18 -33.20 13.68
N THR A 854 20.42 -34.39 13.20
CA THR A 854 20.44 -34.68 11.76
C THR A 854 19.00 -34.77 11.29
N ALA A 855 18.53 -33.75 10.57
CA ALA A 855 17.27 -33.84 9.88
C ALA A 855 17.32 -35.08 8.95
N ALA A 856 16.41 -36.03 9.16
CA ALA A 856 16.24 -37.15 8.26
C ALA A 856 16.01 -36.62 6.83
N THR A 857 16.95 -36.89 5.96
CA THR A 857 16.90 -36.51 4.55
C THR A 857 15.86 -37.36 3.84
N GLY A 858 14.63 -36.86 3.79
CA GLY A 858 13.61 -37.30 2.87
C GLY A 858 13.41 -36.26 1.78
N ALA A 859 13.73 -36.68 0.55
CA ALA A 859 13.42 -36.06 -0.72
C ALA A 859 14.06 -34.70 -1.06
N GLY A 860 14.81 -34.71 -2.15
CA GLY A 860 15.51 -33.61 -2.77
C GLY A 860 14.71 -32.31 -2.91
N ALA A 861 15.26 -31.29 -2.34
CA ALA A 861 14.85 -29.93 -2.57
C ALA A 861 16.06 -29.12 -3.01
N THR A 862 16.14 -28.86 -4.29
CA THR A 862 16.93 -27.76 -4.85
C THR A 862 16.56 -26.48 -4.11
N ALA A 863 17.54 -25.75 -3.63
CA ALA A 863 17.40 -24.52 -2.88
C ALA A 863 16.61 -23.48 -3.69
N PRO A 864 15.49 -22.97 -3.19
CA PRO A 864 14.82 -21.86 -3.85
C PRO A 864 15.57 -20.57 -3.62
N ALA A 865 15.72 -19.79 -4.68
CA ALA A 865 16.27 -18.44 -4.66
C ALA A 865 15.55 -17.57 -3.61
N PRO A 866 16.26 -16.63 -2.94
CA PRO A 866 15.72 -15.93 -1.77
C PRO A 866 14.61 -14.96 -2.16
N LYS A 867 13.37 -15.27 -1.78
CA LYS A 867 12.27 -14.29 -1.76
C LYS A 867 12.57 -13.23 -0.69
N ARG A 868 12.73 -11.99 -1.13
CA ARG A 868 12.85 -10.82 -0.26
C ARG A 868 11.57 -10.64 0.55
N SER A 869 11.62 -10.94 1.84
CA SER A 869 10.54 -10.60 2.77
C SER A 869 10.72 -9.17 3.28
N ALA A 870 9.63 -8.40 3.25
CA ALA A 870 9.56 -7.04 3.79
C ALA A 870 9.75 -7.06 5.32
N ARG A 871 10.56 -6.13 5.81
CA ARG A 871 10.90 -5.96 7.23
C ARG A 871 9.91 -5.05 7.94
N THR A 872 9.30 -5.55 8.99
CA THR A 872 8.68 -4.73 10.04
C THR A 872 9.65 -4.51 11.19
N LYS A 873 9.78 -3.26 11.66
CA LYS A 873 10.63 -2.88 12.80
C LYS A 873 9.98 -3.32 14.12
N ALA A 874 10.71 -4.05 14.95
CA ALA A 874 10.38 -4.26 16.36
C ALA A 874 10.87 -3.09 17.24
N PRO A 875 10.17 -2.71 18.32
CA PRO A 875 10.60 -1.67 19.23
C PRO A 875 11.71 -2.16 20.18
N ARG A 876 12.68 -1.28 20.42
CA ARG A 876 13.78 -1.51 21.35
C ARG A 876 13.26 -1.56 22.78
N GLY A 877 13.59 -2.65 23.50
CA GLY A 877 13.42 -2.76 24.94
C GLY A 877 14.32 -1.77 25.69
N ALA A 878 13.76 -1.09 26.65
CA ALA A 878 14.46 -0.22 27.59
C ALA A 878 15.19 -1.07 28.63
N GLY A 879 16.51 -1.13 28.55
CA GLY A 879 17.38 -1.62 29.62
C GLY A 879 17.58 -0.52 30.66
N GLY A 880 16.89 -0.61 31.79
CA GLY A 880 17.12 0.23 32.95
C GLY A 880 18.34 -0.26 33.74
N LYS A 881 19.36 0.56 33.87
CA LYS A 881 20.42 0.41 34.87
C LYS A 881 19.97 0.99 36.22
N PRO A 882 20.31 0.37 37.35
CA PRO A 882 19.94 0.87 38.67
C PRO A 882 20.81 2.10 39.05
N ARG A 883 20.15 3.14 39.51
CA ARG A 883 20.81 4.31 40.11
C ARG A 883 21.34 3.95 41.51
N LYS A 884 22.65 4.04 41.71
CA LYS A 884 23.24 4.13 43.04
C LYS A 884 22.89 5.50 43.66
N LYS A 885 22.31 5.46 44.86
CA LYS A 885 22.23 6.61 45.78
C LYS A 885 23.64 6.95 46.25
N LYS A 886 24.01 8.20 46.17
CA LYS A 886 24.94 8.84 47.08
C LYS A 886 24.33 10.11 47.67
N GLY A 887 24.53 10.27 48.91
CA GLY A 887 24.28 11.23 49.91
C GLY A 887 23.79 12.62 49.58
#